data_7bf8c994a1140ab9dd597f626b9c89b6
#
_entry.id   7bf8c994a1140ab9dd597f626b9c89b6
#
_cell.length_a   1.000
_cell.length_b   1.000
_cell.length_c   1.000
_cell.angle_alpha   90.00
_cell.angle_beta   90.00
_cell.angle_gamma   90.00
#
_symmetry.space_group_name_H-M   'P 1'
#
loop_
_entity.id
_entity.type
_entity.pdbx_description
1 polymer ?
#
loop_
_entity_poly.entity_id
_entity_poly.type
_entity_poly.pdbx_seq_one_letter_code
_entity_poly.pdbx_strand_id
1 'polypeptide(L)'
;MRLARKIVRQLRRGARHEVQSYYRRQPVLSNVVFYESFAGNGVLCNPEAIFRALLADPEFAHLSHVWALRSKHENRNVVREFAHDRRVRFVRTGSVGYFRALARSGWLVNNATFPTEFSKRPGQTYLNTWHGTPLKKMGYDINDPASRVANVVRNFLQADYLVAANPFMIEQMYERAHRLDNIFGGKIIDEGYPRIDLQFIDDAEREAGRARVADTLGIELGERKIILYAPTWKGTNFNRPEDDIDELLDRVTELRRGIDESRYVVVLKSHQVVHRFAAGRPGLKGVLFPNELPTNALLAVTDILVTDYSSIFFDFLATGRPIAFLTPDIDDYAGYRGLYFEPDEWPGPVARSVPQLVETLRDIDENGVSEAVRARHLSMRERFASREDGGATSRIVDIVFRGKTEGYRVVDTARDGKKSLLIYTGGMRPNGITSSMINLLNAVDYGRFDVTVVFPNSYRPVVVAKQGELNPQARQLARVGGMNGSKVTHLRRRLSWFTHNLVSHRTSAAQRKLWDEEWRRCFGGARFDEVIDFSGYGPFFSTLLLHAPDAERSIWLHNDMVSDAHRVTRGRRRHLRDLLGVFSLYRDFDHLVSVSASLNEINRAKLARWANPARFRFARNLANVETVLDNAAVPVRTAVIDPDTGETPPWASRLVRGSARKTFVTAGRLSEEKNHARLLDAFANVHRMHPDTQLVIVGSGPLLDALEHRAHVLGVSDAVIFTGHQSNPHAIMAASDCFVLSSNYEGQPMVLLEALMVGLPIVTVAFGAVADAVPEGSALIVSQDVEGLVEGMNAFLDGHVAAVPFDAEAYNREAISEFYQAIGATAGGESA
;
A
#
# COMPACT_ATOMS: atom_id res chain seq x y z
N MET A 1 -14.20 25.34 -19.85
CA MET A 1 -14.54 23.92 -19.83
C MET A 1 -13.91 23.11 -18.67
N ARG A 2 -12.59 23.15 -18.39
CA ARG A 2 -11.95 22.37 -17.30
C ARG A 2 -12.53 22.66 -15.90
N LEU A 3 -12.77 23.92 -15.55
CA LEU A 3 -13.34 24.33 -14.26
C LEU A 3 -14.77 23.82 -14.08
N ALA A 4 -15.64 23.97 -15.07
CA ALA A 4 -17.01 23.46 -15.04
C ALA A 4 -17.06 21.92 -14.87
N ARG A 5 -16.18 21.19 -15.57
CA ARG A 5 -16.06 19.73 -15.40
C ARG A 5 -15.58 19.36 -13.98
N LYS A 6 -14.67 20.14 -13.40
CA LYS A 6 -14.20 19.94 -12.02
C LYS A 6 -15.34 20.17 -11.01
N ILE A 7 -16.10 21.24 -11.16
CA ILE A 7 -17.26 21.54 -10.30
C ILE A 7 -18.32 20.44 -10.40
N VAL A 8 -18.70 20.04 -11.62
CA VAL A 8 -19.68 18.96 -11.83
C VAL A 8 -19.19 17.65 -11.20
N ARG A 9 -17.90 17.33 -11.33
CA ARG A 9 -17.30 16.14 -10.68
C ARG A 9 -17.40 16.23 -9.16
N GLN A 10 -17.09 17.38 -8.57
CA GLN A 10 -17.20 17.61 -7.12
C GLN A 10 -18.64 17.52 -6.61
N LEU A 11 -19.61 18.11 -7.34
CA LEU A 11 -21.04 18.02 -7.01
C LEU A 11 -21.54 16.57 -7.09
N ARG A 12 -21.20 15.84 -8.15
CA ARG A 12 -21.55 14.42 -8.28
C ARG A 12 -20.93 13.56 -7.17
N ARG A 13 -19.67 13.82 -6.82
CA ARG A 13 -19.01 13.14 -5.70
C ARG A 13 -19.71 13.45 -4.37
N GLY A 14 -20.02 14.72 -4.11
CA GLY A 14 -20.75 15.13 -2.93
C GLY A 14 -22.15 14.51 -2.83
N ALA A 15 -22.88 14.44 -3.94
CA ALA A 15 -24.18 13.80 -3.99
C ALA A 15 -24.10 12.29 -3.72
N ARG A 16 -23.07 11.60 -4.26
CA ARG A 16 -22.84 10.18 -3.97
C ARG A 16 -22.63 9.92 -2.48
N HIS A 17 -21.82 10.74 -1.80
CA HIS A 17 -21.58 10.59 -0.38
C HIS A 17 -22.86 10.77 0.46
N GLU A 18 -23.72 11.73 0.10
CA GLU A 18 -25.01 11.89 0.79
C GLU A 18 -25.94 10.70 0.57
N VAL A 19 -26.09 10.24 -0.67
CA VAL A 19 -26.88 9.06 -1.02
C VAL A 19 -26.40 7.83 -0.26
N GLN A 20 -25.10 7.59 -0.27
CA GLN A 20 -24.51 6.49 0.46
C GLN A 20 -24.72 6.62 1.96
N SER A 21 -24.49 7.80 2.54
CA SER A 21 -24.73 8.08 3.95
C SER A 21 -26.20 7.86 4.36
N TYR A 22 -27.15 8.22 3.50
CA TYR A 22 -28.58 7.98 3.71
C TYR A 22 -28.88 6.48 3.77
N TYR A 23 -28.49 5.70 2.75
CA TYR A 23 -28.79 4.27 2.71
C TYR A 23 -28.04 3.46 3.77
N ARG A 24 -26.86 3.89 4.19
CA ARG A 24 -26.13 3.26 5.31
C ARG A 24 -26.83 3.42 6.65
N ARG A 25 -27.80 4.34 6.80
CA ARG A 25 -28.63 4.47 8.01
C ARG A 25 -29.90 3.60 7.97
N GLN A 26 -30.26 3.10 6.77
CA GLN A 26 -31.41 2.21 6.62
C GLN A 26 -31.06 0.80 7.08
N PRO A 27 -32.06 -0.02 7.49
CA PRO A 27 -31.83 -1.41 7.84
C PRO A 27 -31.15 -2.20 6.73
N VAL A 28 -30.29 -3.14 7.11
CA VAL A 28 -29.78 -4.19 6.21
C VAL A 28 -30.93 -5.16 5.94
N LEU A 29 -31.06 -5.61 4.71
CA LEU A 29 -32.08 -6.54 4.23
C LEU A 29 -31.46 -7.94 4.14
N SER A 30 -31.71 -8.79 5.12
CA SER A 30 -31.12 -10.12 5.22
C SER A 30 -31.47 -11.05 4.04
N ASN A 31 -32.60 -10.78 3.38
CA ASN A 31 -33.07 -11.55 2.21
C ASN A 31 -32.58 -10.98 0.85
N VAL A 32 -31.59 -10.09 0.82
CA VAL A 32 -31.09 -9.52 -0.44
C VAL A 32 -29.64 -9.88 -0.61
N VAL A 33 -29.30 -10.44 -1.79
CA VAL A 33 -27.94 -10.74 -2.22
C VAL A 33 -27.52 -9.73 -3.31
N PHE A 34 -26.40 -9.07 -3.12
CA PHE A 34 -25.83 -8.15 -4.09
C PHE A 34 -24.58 -8.76 -4.73
N TYR A 35 -24.56 -8.76 -6.06
CA TYR A 35 -23.48 -9.33 -6.86
C TYR A 35 -22.79 -8.27 -7.70
N GLU A 36 -21.48 -8.39 -7.81
CA GLU A 36 -20.69 -7.62 -8.76
C GLU A 36 -19.55 -8.48 -9.30
N SER A 37 -19.47 -8.61 -10.63
CA SER A 37 -18.39 -9.34 -11.28
C SER A 37 -17.58 -8.40 -12.15
N PHE A 38 -16.23 -8.45 -12.02
CA PHE A 38 -15.28 -7.64 -12.79
C PHE A 38 -15.68 -6.16 -12.87
N ALA A 39 -16.02 -5.55 -11.71
CA ALA A 39 -16.50 -4.17 -11.62
C ALA A 39 -17.75 -3.87 -12.51
N GLY A 40 -18.64 -4.83 -12.63
CA GLY A 40 -19.92 -4.73 -13.34
C GLY A 40 -19.84 -5.00 -14.84
N ASN A 41 -18.83 -5.71 -15.32
CA ASN A 41 -18.72 -6.04 -16.74
C ASN A 41 -19.75 -7.09 -17.21
N GLY A 42 -20.32 -7.89 -16.29
CA GLY A 42 -21.32 -8.89 -16.65
C GLY A 42 -21.84 -9.67 -15.44
N VAL A 43 -22.75 -10.59 -15.73
CA VAL A 43 -23.14 -11.69 -14.83
C VAL A 43 -22.23 -12.84 -15.20
N LEU A 44 -21.14 -13.04 -14.48
CA LEU A 44 -20.03 -13.89 -14.90
C LEU A 44 -19.28 -14.49 -13.69
N CYS A 45 -18.50 -15.54 -13.97
CA CYS A 45 -17.49 -16.09 -13.07
C CYS A 45 -18.11 -16.73 -11.81
N ASN A 46 -17.36 -16.85 -10.71
CA ASN A 46 -17.81 -17.43 -9.45
C ASN A 46 -19.12 -16.81 -8.91
N PRO A 47 -19.31 -15.47 -8.93
CA PRO A 47 -20.58 -14.87 -8.52
C PRO A 47 -21.78 -15.33 -9.32
N GLU A 48 -21.63 -15.62 -10.63
CA GLU A 48 -22.72 -16.15 -11.47
C GLU A 48 -23.09 -17.57 -11.07
N ALA A 49 -22.11 -18.46 -10.89
CA ALA A 49 -22.37 -19.85 -10.50
C ALA A 49 -23.13 -19.90 -9.15
N ILE A 50 -22.69 -19.12 -8.16
CA ILE A 50 -23.36 -19.01 -6.86
C ILE A 50 -24.78 -18.43 -7.03
N PHE A 51 -24.95 -17.39 -7.85
CA PHE A 51 -26.27 -16.81 -8.11
C PHE A 51 -27.23 -17.80 -8.71
N ARG A 52 -26.82 -18.54 -9.75
CA ARG A 52 -27.67 -19.54 -10.43
C ARG A 52 -28.05 -20.67 -9.48
N ALA A 53 -27.13 -21.15 -8.65
CA ALA A 53 -27.41 -22.16 -7.64
C ALA A 53 -28.45 -21.68 -6.61
N LEU A 54 -28.25 -20.48 -6.03
CA LEU A 54 -29.23 -19.90 -5.09
C LEU A 54 -30.60 -19.62 -5.74
N LEU A 55 -30.63 -19.25 -7.02
CA LEU A 55 -31.88 -19.00 -7.71
C LEU A 55 -32.69 -20.28 -8.01
N ALA A 56 -31.98 -21.38 -8.26
CA ALA A 56 -32.58 -22.69 -8.56
C ALA A 56 -32.99 -23.46 -7.28
N ASP A 57 -32.39 -23.19 -6.17
CA ASP A 57 -32.63 -23.92 -4.92
C ASP A 57 -33.91 -23.39 -4.22
N PRO A 58 -34.94 -24.25 -4.00
CA PRO A 58 -36.19 -23.86 -3.32
C PRO A 58 -35.98 -23.30 -1.89
N GLU A 59 -34.95 -23.73 -1.17
CA GLU A 59 -34.64 -23.22 0.17
C GLU A 59 -34.39 -21.70 0.16
N PHE A 60 -33.79 -21.20 -0.94
CA PHE A 60 -33.47 -19.80 -1.14
C PHE A 60 -34.50 -19.03 -1.98
N ALA A 61 -35.72 -19.57 -2.17
CA ALA A 61 -36.78 -18.89 -2.92
C ALA A 61 -37.17 -17.52 -2.32
N HIS A 62 -36.89 -17.30 -1.05
CA HIS A 62 -37.13 -16.05 -0.33
C HIS A 62 -36.10 -14.94 -0.65
N LEU A 63 -34.98 -15.28 -1.28
CA LEU A 63 -33.93 -14.32 -1.61
C LEU A 63 -34.27 -13.48 -2.82
N SER A 64 -33.84 -12.22 -2.78
CA SER A 64 -33.85 -11.28 -3.89
C SER A 64 -32.43 -11.00 -4.34
N HIS A 65 -32.19 -11.02 -5.64
CA HIS A 65 -30.88 -10.92 -6.24
C HIS A 65 -30.71 -9.59 -6.97
N VAL A 66 -29.64 -8.85 -6.66
CA VAL A 66 -29.34 -7.55 -7.28
C VAL A 66 -27.96 -7.59 -7.92
N TRP A 67 -27.92 -7.50 -9.24
CA TRP A 67 -26.69 -7.47 -10.02
C TRP A 67 -26.26 -6.06 -10.40
N ALA A 68 -24.99 -5.74 -10.19
CA ALA A 68 -24.38 -4.51 -10.67
C ALA A 68 -23.83 -4.67 -12.09
N LEU A 69 -24.28 -3.83 -13.03
CA LEU A 69 -23.80 -3.82 -14.41
C LEU A 69 -23.35 -2.42 -14.81
N ARG A 70 -22.26 -2.31 -15.58
CA ARG A 70 -21.85 -1.04 -16.21
C ARG A 70 -22.85 -0.60 -17.26
N SER A 71 -23.29 -1.55 -18.10
CA SER A 71 -24.19 -1.35 -19.22
C SER A 71 -25.17 -2.49 -19.32
N LYS A 72 -26.47 -2.18 -19.19
CA LYS A 72 -27.54 -3.17 -19.46
C LYS A 72 -27.65 -3.52 -20.95
N HIS A 73 -27.22 -2.60 -21.81
CA HIS A 73 -27.26 -2.81 -23.26
C HIS A 73 -26.23 -3.85 -23.71
N GLU A 74 -24.99 -3.74 -23.18
CA GLU A 74 -23.93 -4.73 -23.44
C GLU A 74 -24.26 -6.10 -22.86
N ASN A 75 -25.06 -6.16 -21.81
CA ASN A 75 -25.49 -7.37 -21.11
C ASN A 75 -26.99 -7.72 -21.43
N ARG A 76 -27.50 -7.31 -22.61
CA ARG A 76 -28.91 -7.45 -22.93
C ARG A 76 -29.44 -8.88 -22.90
N ASN A 77 -28.61 -9.87 -23.22
CA ASN A 77 -28.99 -11.27 -23.24
C ASN A 77 -29.35 -11.77 -21.85
N VAL A 78 -28.45 -11.58 -20.86
CA VAL A 78 -28.69 -11.98 -19.46
C VAL A 78 -29.81 -11.12 -18.82
N VAL A 79 -29.93 -9.84 -19.20
CA VAL A 79 -31.04 -9.00 -18.72
C VAL A 79 -32.39 -9.51 -19.23
N ARG A 80 -32.46 -10.03 -20.47
CA ARG A 80 -33.67 -10.66 -21.04
C ARG A 80 -33.95 -12.03 -20.43
N GLU A 81 -32.92 -12.85 -20.20
CA GLU A 81 -33.01 -14.15 -19.53
C GLU A 81 -33.81 -14.05 -18.22
N PHE A 82 -33.50 -13.03 -17.40
CA PHE A 82 -34.14 -12.85 -16.10
C PHE A 82 -35.23 -11.77 -16.06
N ALA A 83 -35.73 -11.31 -17.22
CA ALA A 83 -36.71 -10.22 -17.29
C ALA A 83 -38.04 -10.55 -16.57
N HIS A 84 -38.39 -11.82 -16.49
CA HIS A 84 -39.66 -12.30 -15.92
C HIS A 84 -39.49 -12.78 -14.45
N ASP A 85 -38.27 -12.95 -13.94
CA ASP A 85 -38.05 -13.32 -12.55
C ASP A 85 -38.04 -12.08 -11.65
N ARG A 86 -39.10 -11.91 -10.87
CA ARG A 86 -39.27 -10.77 -9.95
C ARG A 86 -38.22 -10.70 -8.85
N ARG A 87 -37.51 -11.80 -8.58
CA ARG A 87 -36.45 -11.87 -7.60
C ARG A 87 -35.15 -11.22 -8.10
N VAL A 88 -34.99 -11.08 -9.45
CA VAL A 88 -33.74 -10.59 -10.05
C VAL A 88 -33.88 -9.14 -10.52
N ARG A 89 -32.92 -8.31 -10.12
CA ARG A 89 -32.86 -6.89 -10.49
C ARG A 89 -31.45 -6.50 -10.92
N PHE A 90 -31.39 -5.60 -11.90
CA PHE A 90 -30.12 -5.07 -12.40
C PHE A 90 -30.00 -3.57 -12.10
N VAL A 91 -28.88 -3.17 -11.48
CA VAL A 91 -28.54 -1.79 -11.18
C VAL A 91 -27.28 -1.36 -11.93
N ARG A 92 -27.23 -0.09 -12.33
CA ARG A 92 -26.03 0.45 -12.99
C ARG A 92 -24.95 0.74 -11.94
N THR A 93 -23.71 0.30 -12.18
CA THR A 93 -22.56 0.61 -11.30
C THR A 93 -22.43 2.11 -11.08
N GLY A 94 -22.17 2.50 -9.83
CA GLY A 94 -22.01 3.89 -9.41
C GLY A 94 -23.30 4.73 -9.42
N SER A 95 -24.48 4.13 -9.68
CA SER A 95 -25.79 4.79 -9.58
C SER A 95 -26.30 4.82 -8.15
N VAL A 96 -27.40 5.56 -7.93
CA VAL A 96 -28.12 5.56 -6.64
C VAL A 96 -28.57 4.16 -6.25
N GLY A 97 -29.10 3.39 -7.22
CA GLY A 97 -29.52 1.99 -7.03
C GLY A 97 -28.35 1.09 -6.60
N TYR A 98 -27.18 1.29 -7.19
CA TYR A 98 -25.95 0.59 -6.81
C TYR A 98 -25.58 0.83 -5.34
N PHE A 99 -25.45 2.10 -4.93
CA PHE A 99 -25.09 2.43 -3.54
C PHE A 99 -26.17 2.04 -2.54
N ARG A 100 -27.45 2.08 -2.94
CA ARG A 100 -28.56 1.55 -2.14
C ARG A 100 -28.40 0.05 -1.92
N ALA A 101 -28.16 -0.73 -2.97
CA ALA A 101 -28.00 -2.18 -2.89
C ALA A 101 -26.75 -2.53 -2.07
N LEU A 102 -25.58 -1.96 -2.39
CA LEU A 102 -24.34 -2.19 -1.67
C LEU A 102 -24.44 -1.88 -0.17
N ALA A 103 -25.22 -0.84 0.20
CA ALA A 103 -25.38 -0.44 1.60
C ALA A 103 -26.43 -1.27 2.38
N ARG A 104 -27.38 -1.92 1.68
CA ARG A 104 -28.54 -2.54 2.35
C ARG A 104 -28.66 -4.04 2.16
N SER A 105 -27.98 -4.67 1.19
CA SER A 105 -28.01 -6.11 1.00
C SER A 105 -27.35 -6.83 2.17
N GLY A 106 -27.96 -7.91 2.64
CA GLY A 106 -27.42 -8.77 3.72
C GLY A 106 -26.20 -9.55 3.25
N TRP A 107 -26.18 -9.92 1.96
CA TRP A 107 -25.12 -10.69 1.37
C TRP A 107 -24.46 -9.89 0.24
N LEU A 108 -23.15 -9.89 0.20
CA LEU A 108 -22.34 -9.22 -0.82
C LEU A 108 -21.41 -10.25 -1.44
N VAL A 109 -21.50 -10.45 -2.75
CA VAL A 109 -20.68 -11.40 -3.50
C VAL A 109 -19.93 -10.66 -4.59
N ASN A 110 -18.60 -10.74 -4.58
CA ASN A 110 -17.75 -10.03 -5.53
C ASN A 110 -16.52 -10.87 -5.88
N ASN A 111 -16.05 -10.79 -7.11
CA ASN A 111 -14.82 -11.46 -7.56
C ASN A 111 -13.65 -10.52 -7.83
N ALA A 112 -13.77 -9.26 -7.42
CA ALA A 112 -12.74 -8.24 -7.57
C ALA A 112 -12.73 -7.30 -6.34
N THR A 113 -12.90 -6.00 -6.53
CA THR A 113 -12.94 -5.03 -5.43
C THR A 113 -14.14 -4.11 -5.53
N PHE A 114 -14.81 -3.86 -4.42
CA PHE A 114 -15.74 -2.76 -4.30
C PHE A 114 -15.01 -1.41 -4.28
N PRO A 115 -15.70 -0.30 -4.59
CA PRO A 115 -15.10 1.04 -4.59
C PRO A 115 -14.48 1.44 -3.25
N THR A 116 -13.58 2.43 -3.27
CA THR A 116 -12.88 2.91 -2.08
C THR A 116 -13.81 3.47 -0.98
N GLU A 117 -15.03 3.83 -1.33
CA GLU A 117 -16.09 4.24 -0.41
C GLU A 117 -16.77 3.07 0.31
N PHE A 118 -16.59 1.85 -0.19
CA PHE A 118 -17.19 0.67 0.44
C PHE A 118 -16.66 0.46 1.86
N SER A 119 -17.57 0.14 2.76
CA SER A 119 -17.27 -0.35 4.11
C SER A 119 -18.39 -1.29 4.51
N LYS A 120 -18.06 -2.52 4.82
CA LYS A 120 -19.01 -3.53 5.28
C LYS A 120 -19.70 -3.04 6.56
N ARG A 121 -21.00 -3.31 6.68
CA ARG A 121 -21.80 -2.95 7.83
C ARG A 121 -22.05 -4.16 8.71
N PRO A 122 -22.29 -3.97 10.01
CA PRO A 122 -22.88 -5.02 10.85
C PRO A 122 -24.16 -5.57 10.20
N GLY A 123 -24.30 -6.90 10.20
CA GLY A 123 -25.41 -7.61 9.56
C GLY A 123 -25.25 -7.82 8.05
N GLN A 124 -24.12 -7.49 7.47
CA GLN A 124 -23.75 -7.90 6.11
C GLN A 124 -22.70 -9.00 6.15
N THR A 125 -22.88 -10.03 5.34
CA THR A 125 -21.87 -11.04 5.04
C THR A 125 -21.24 -10.73 3.68
N TYR A 126 -19.90 -10.65 3.62
CA TYR A 126 -19.16 -10.37 2.38
C TYR A 126 -18.32 -11.58 2.00
N LEU A 127 -18.65 -12.16 0.85
CA LEU A 127 -17.91 -13.20 0.17
C LEU A 127 -17.13 -12.58 -0.99
N ASN A 128 -15.81 -12.62 -0.94
CA ASN A 128 -14.95 -12.30 -2.08
C ASN A 128 -14.40 -13.59 -2.67
N THR A 129 -14.81 -13.89 -3.89
CA THR A 129 -14.43 -15.15 -4.54
C THR A 129 -13.13 -15.03 -5.32
N TRP A 130 -12.58 -13.82 -5.47
CA TRP A 130 -11.51 -13.55 -6.42
C TRP A 130 -11.83 -14.14 -7.81
N HIS A 131 -10.83 -14.29 -8.70
CA HIS A 131 -11.09 -14.66 -10.07
C HIS A 131 -9.95 -15.44 -10.77
N GLY A 132 -9.11 -16.14 -10.04
CA GLY A 132 -8.12 -17.05 -10.61
C GLY A 132 -6.86 -17.21 -9.75
N THR A 133 -6.25 -18.37 -9.88
CA THR A 133 -4.92 -18.67 -9.36
C THR A 133 -3.90 -17.77 -10.06
N PRO A 134 -3.01 -17.06 -9.35
CA PRO A 134 -2.09 -16.14 -9.98
C PRO A 134 -0.90 -16.87 -10.62
N LEU A 135 -0.69 -16.67 -11.91
CA LEU A 135 0.58 -16.96 -12.58
C LEU A 135 1.57 -15.82 -12.41
N LYS A 136 1.08 -14.59 -12.42
CA LYS A 136 1.84 -13.35 -12.34
C LYS A 136 1.99 -12.91 -10.89
N LYS A 137 3.12 -12.29 -10.55
CA LYS A 137 3.30 -11.66 -9.25
C LYS A 137 2.20 -10.63 -8.98
N MET A 138 1.74 -10.58 -7.74
CA MET A 138 0.63 -9.75 -7.29
C MET A 138 0.97 -9.02 -5.99
N GLY A 139 0.10 -8.12 -5.61
CA GLY A 139 0.19 -7.48 -4.30
C GLY A 139 1.53 -6.77 -4.08
N TYR A 140 2.16 -7.08 -2.96
CA TYR A 140 3.47 -6.54 -2.57
C TYR A 140 4.66 -7.23 -3.27
N ASP A 141 4.44 -8.35 -3.97
CA ASP A 141 5.48 -9.00 -4.78
C ASP A 141 5.78 -8.22 -6.07
N ILE A 142 4.94 -7.24 -6.42
CA ILE A 142 5.18 -6.31 -7.51
C ILE A 142 5.88 -5.08 -6.95
N ASN A 143 6.91 -4.59 -7.65
CA ASN A 143 7.60 -3.35 -7.27
C ASN A 143 6.77 -2.10 -7.65
N ASP A 144 5.54 -2.03 -7.12
CA ASP A 144 4.59 -0.93 -7.31
C ASP A 144 4.35 -0.21 -5.98
N PRO A 145 4.04 1.10 -5.99
CA PRO A 145 3.67 1.82 -4.78
C PRO A 145 2.51 1.14 -4.03
N ALA A 146 2.60 1.05 -2.71
CA ALA A 146 1.58 0.43 -1.85
C ALA A 146 0.16 0.99 -2.06
N SER A 147 0.04 2.23 -2.57
CA SER A 147 -1.24 2.84 -2.93
C SER A 147 -2.03 2.08 -4.02
N ARG A 148 -1.34 1.33 -4.89
CA ARG A 148 -1.99 0.53 -5.95
C ARG A 148 -2.62 -0.74 -5.38
N VAL A 149 -2.01 -1.32 -4.37
CA VAL A 149 -2.46 -2.55 -3.70
C VAL A 149 -3.53 -2.27 -2.65
N ALA A 150 -3.52 -1.08 -2.07
CA ALA A 150 -4.30 -0.70 -0.88
C ALA A 150 -5.80 -0.98 -0.98
N ASN A 151 -6.45 -0.80 -2.14
CA ASN A 151 -7.87 -1.07 -2.27
C ASN A 151 -8.18 -2.58 -2.32
N VAL A 152 -7.25 -3.39 -2.83
CA VAL A 152 -7.40 -4.86 -2.86
C VAL A 152 -7.30 -5.40 -1.44
N VAL A 153 -6.20 -5.09 -0.74
CA VAL A 153 -6.00 -5.52 0.66
C VAL A 153 -7.15 -5.07 1.55
N ARG A 154 -7.58 -3.81 1.42
CA ARG A 154 -8.73 -3.28 2.17
C ARG A 154 -10.03 -4.06 1.90
N ASN A 155 -10.29 -4.50 0.64
CA ASN A 155 -11.46 -5.31 0.33
C ASN A 155 -11.34 -6.70 0.96
N PHE A 156 -10.18 -7.33 0.91
CA PHE A 156 -9.96 -8.62 1.57
C PHE A 156 -10.17 -8.51 3.08
N LEU A 157 -9.58 -7.53 3.75
CA LEU A 157 -9.75 -7.31 5.19
C LEU A 157 -11.21 -7.08 5.63
N GLN A 158 -12.10 -6.70 4.71
CA GLN A 158 -13.52 -6.54 4.99
C GLN A 158 -14.35 -7.78 4.69
N ALA A 159 -13.80 -8.79 4.00
CA ALA A 159 -14.51 -10.02 3.68
C ALA A 159 -14.67 -10.88 4.94
N ASP A 160 -15.82 -11.54 5.05
CA ASP A 160 -16.02 -12.61 6.01
C ASP A 160 -15.47 -13.92 5.48
N TYR A 161 -15.56 -14.09 4.14
CA TYR A 161 -15.04 -15.25 3.43
C TYR A 161 -14.26 -14.82 2.19
N LEU A 162 -13.08 -15.42 2.02
CA LEU A 162 -12.31 -15.43 0.78
C LEU A 162 -12.34 -16.84 0.20
N VAL A 163 -12.46 -16.98 -1.12
CA VAL A 163 -12.42 -18.30 -1.78
C VAL A 163 -11.05 -18.51 -2.38
N ALA A 164 -10.47 -19.65 -2.13
CA ALA A 164 -9.27 -20.15 -2.78
C ALA A 164 -9.63 -21.38 -3.62
N ALA A 165 -9.10 -21.45 -4.85
CA ALA A 165 -9.22 -22.63 -5.70
C ALA A 165 -8.27 -23.76 -5.22
N ASN A 166 -7.22 -23.42 -4.50
CA ASN A 166 -6.17 -24.32 -4.08
C ASN A 166 -5.31 -23.72 -2.96
N PRO A 167 -4.51 -24.51 -2.25
CA PRO A 167 -3.63 -24.06 -1.17
C PRO A 167 -2.61 -22.98 -1.59
N PHE A 168 -2.11 -23.03 -2.83
CA PHE A 168 -1.18 -22.03 -3.34
C PHE A 168 -1.78 -20.60 -3.31
N MET A 169 -3.10 -20.47 -3.57
CA MET A 169 -3.76 -19.16 -3.44
C MET A 169 -3.77 -18.67 -2.00
N ILE A 170 -3.90 -19.57 -1.03
CA ILE A 170 -3.86 -19.21 0.39
C ILE A 170 -2.47 -18.67 0.74
N GLU A 171 -1.46 -19.50 0.53
CA GLU A 171 -0.08 -19.19 0.92
C GLU A 171 0.51 -18.03 0.11
N GLN A 172 0.46 -18.13 -1.23
CA GLN A 172 1.17 -17.18 -2.09
C GLN A 172 0.38 -15.92 -2.34
N MET A 173 -0.95 -16.02 -2.58
CA MET A 173 -1.72 -14.83 -2.95
C MET A 173 -2.25 -14.09 -1.72
N TYR A 174 -2.92 -14.78 -0.80
CA TYR A 174 -3.54 -14.12 0.34
C TYR A 174 -2.52 -13.79 1.43
N GLU A 175 -1.74 -14.77 1.87
CA GLU A 175 -0.81 -14.59 2.98
C GLU A 175 0.43 -13.81 2.57
N ARG A 176 1.17 -14.22 1.53
CA ARG A 176 2.43 -13.59 1.14
C ARG A 176 2.22 -12.33 0.30
N ALA A 177 1.61 -12.45 -0.88
CA ALA A 177 1.51 -11.32 -1.82
C ALA A 177 0.61 -10.19 -1.30
N HIS A 178 -0.45 -10.46 -0.55
CA HIS A 178 -1.32 -9.45 0.04
C HIS A 178 -1.12 -9.30 1.55
N ARG A 179 -0.26 -10.12 2.17
CA ARG A 179 0.12 -10.07 3.58
C ARG A 179 -1.09 -10.02 4.51
N LEU A 180 -2.00 -10.98 4.34
CA LEU A 180 -3.19 -11.10 5.18
C LEU A 180 -2.96 -11.95 6.43
N ASP A 181 -1.82 -12.66 6.49
CA ASP A 181 -1.34 -13.36 7.66
C ASP A 181 -1.39 -12.46 8.90
N ASN A 182 -1.65 -13.05 10.05
CA ASN A 182 -1.79 -12.42 11.37
C ASN A 182 -2.95 -11.41 11.52
N ILE A 183 -3.38 -10.69 10.48
CA ILE A 183 -4.35 -9.59 10.59
C ILE A 183 -5.73 -9.87 9.98
N PHE A 184 -5.88 -10.84 9.09
CA PHE A 184 -7.18 -11.15 8.49
C PHE A 184 -8.12 -11.78 9.55
N GLY A 185 -9.29 -11.19 9.70
CA GLY A 185 -10.29 -11.63 10.69
C GLY A 185 -11.43 -12.48 10.13
N GLY A 186 -11.42 -12.79 8.81
CA GLY A 186 -12.36 -13.67 8.15
C GLY A 186 -11.85 -15.10 8.01
N LYS A 187 -12.50 -15.89 7.16
CA LYS A 187 -12.14 -17.28 6.84
C LYS A 187 -11.79 -17.42 5.37
N ILE A 188 -10.93 -18.37 5.03
CA ILE A 188 -10.64 -18.77 3.64
C ILE A 188 -11.29 -20.12 3.39
N ILE A 189 -12.02 -20.22 2.28
CA ILE A 189 -12.68 -21.44 1.84
C ILE A 189 -11.80 -22.08 0.75
N ASP A 190 -11.20 -23.27 1.05
CA ASP A 190 -10.35 -24.05 0.13
C ASP A 190 -11.15 -25.20 -0.46
N GLU A 191 -12.19 -24.88 -1.24
CA GLU A 191 -13.14 -25.85 -1.76
C GLU A 191 -13.35 -25.78 -3.29
N GLY A 192 -12.39 -25.20 -4.00
CA GLY A 192 -12.45 -25.02 -5.44
C GLY A 192 -13.23 -23.77 -5.88
N TYR A 193 -13.32 -23.58 -7.17
CA TYR A 193 -13.97 -22.41 -7.78
C TYR A 193 -15.31 -22.73 -8.41
N PRO A 194 -16.41 -22.09 -7.94
CA PRO A 194 -17.76 -22.29 -8.48
C PRO A 194 -17.87 -22.24 -9.99
N ARG A 195 -17.12 -21.38 -10.66
CA ARG A 195 -17.16 -21.24 -12.11
C ARG A 195 -16.62 -22.45 -12.86
N ILE A 196 -15.73 -23.23 -12.23
CA ILE A 196 -15.08 -24.40 -12.84
C ILE A 196 -16.07 -25.56 -12.91
N ASP A 197 -17.09 -25.60 -12.05
CA ASP A 197 -18.15 -26.63 -12.11
C ASP A 197 -18.79 -26.71 -13.51
N LEU A 198 -18.86 -25.60 -14.26
CA LEU A 198 -19.35 -25.57 -15.64
C LEU A 198 -18.53 -26.42 -16.62
N GLN A 199 -17.37 -26.92 -16.24
CA GLN A 199 -16.53 -27.78 -17.07
C GLN A 199 -16.78 -29.27 -16.85
N PHE A 200 -17.50 -29.64 -15.76
CA PHE A 200 -17.89 -31.01 -15.45
C PHE A 200 -19.26 -31.30 -16.07
N ILE A 201 -19.25 -31.63 -17.34
CA ILE A 201 -20.44 -31.86 -18.18
C ILE A 201 -20.36 -33.25 -18.80
N ASP A 202 -21.53 -33.87 -19.06
CA ASP A 202 -21.64 -35.12 -19.78
C ASP A 202 -21.52 -34.91 -21.31
N ASP A 203 -21.53 -36.01 -22.07
CA ASP A 203 -21.38 -35.96 -23.53
C ASP A 203 -22.55 -35.23 -24.21
N ALA A 204 -23.78 -35.34 -23.71
CA ALA A 204 -24.93 -34.68 -24.26
C ALA A 204 -24.87 -33.16 -24.02
N GLU A 205 -24.45 -32.77 -22.79
CA GLU A 205 -24.23 -31.39 -22.43
C GLU A 205 -23.05 -30.78 -23.23
N ARG A 206 -21.98 -31.60 -23.49
CA ARG A 206 -20.86 -31.21 -24.35
C ARG A 206 -21.30 -30.92 -25.77
N GLU A 207 -22.13 -31.81 -26.38
CA GLU A 207 -22.64 -31.60 -27.72
C GLU A 207 -23.56 -30.38 -27.80
N ALA A 208 -24.47 -30.21 -26.85
CA ALA A 208 -25.27 -29.00 -26.73
C ALA A 208 -24.43 -27.72 -26.55
N GLY A 209 -23.33 -27.82 -25.82
CA GLY A 209 -22.35 -26.74 -25.63
C GLY A 209 -21.64 -26.39 -26.96
N ARG A 210 -21.22 -27.39 -27.72
CA ARG A 210 -20.62 -27.24 -29.05
C ARG A 210 -21.56 -26.56 -30.01
N ALA A 211 -22.83 -27.00 -30.06
CA ALA A 211 -23.87 -26.38 -30.88
C ALA A 211 -24.08 -24.89 -30.51
N ARG A 212 -24.11 -24.54 -29.21
CA ARG A 212 -24.17 -23.13 -28.72
C ARG A 212 -22.98 -22.28 -29.17
N VAL A 213 -21.77 -22.84 -29.18
CA VAL A 213 -20.59 -22.13 -29.70
C VAL A 213 -20.72 -21.88 -31.18
N ALA A 214 -21.16 -22.92 -31.98
CA ALA A 214 -21.39 -22.82 -33.40
C ALA A 214 -22.41 -21.73 -33.74
N ASP A 215 -23.57 -21.73 -33.07
CA ASP A 215 -24.62 -20.70 -33.22
C ASP A 215 -24.13 -19.30 -32.86
N THR A 216 -23.39 -19.18 -31.74
CA THR A 216 -22.85 -17.90 -31.25
C THR A 216 -21.88 -17.27 -32.25
N LEU A 217 -21.05 -18.07 -32.87
CA LEU A 217 -20.05 -17.63 -33.84
C LEU A 217 -20.60 -17.58 -35.27
N GLY A 218 -21.77 -18.22 -35.56
CA GLY A 218 -22.34 -18.33 -36.88
C GLY A 218 -21.50 -19.20 -37.80
N ILE A 219 -20.99 -20.32 -37.30
CA ILE A 219 -20.14 -21.28 -38.03
C ILE A 219 -20.73 -22.69 -37.95
N GLU A 220 -20.42 -23.52 -38.97
CA GLU A 220 -20.63 -24.95 -38.85
C GLU A 220 -19.44 -25.58 -38.12
N LEU A 221 -19.67 -26.24 -37.00
CA LEU A 221 -18.59 -26.85 -36.24
C LEU A 221 -18.34 -28.31 -36.65
N GLY A 222 -19.40 -29.13 -36.85
CA GLY A 222 -19.29 -30.55 -37.16
C GLY A 222 -18.41 -31.30 -36.15
N GLU A 223 -17.62 -32.26 -36.61
CA GLU A 223 -16.67 -33.02 -35.80
C GLU A 223 -15.34 -32.33 -35.54
N ARG A 224 -15.17 -31.08 -36.01
CA ARG A 224 -13.90 -30.36 -35.88
C ARG A 224 -13.58 -30.07 -34.42
N LYS A 225 -12.31 -30.24 -34.05
CA LYS A 225 -11.80 -29.90 -32.72
C LYS A 225 -11.71 -28.39 -32.50
N ILE A 226 -12.10 -27.94 -31.34
CA ILE A 226 -12.02 -26.51 -30.95
C ILE A 226 -10.64 -26.23 -30.34
N ILE A 227 -9.85 -25.39 -31.02
CA ILE A 227 -8.66 -24.76 -30.48
C ILE A 227 -9.08 -23.40 -29.94
N LEU A 228 -9.06 -23.24 -28.61
CA LEU A 228 -9.31 -21.96 -27.96
C LEU A 228 -8.02 -21.17 -27.83
N TYR A 229 -7.89 -20.07 -28.53
CA TYR A 229 -6.80 -19.11 -28.33
C TYR A 229 -7.25 -18.02 -27.36
N ALA A 230 -6.62 -17.99 -26.18
CA ALA A 230 -7.00 -17.09 -25.09
C ALA A 230 -5.79 -16.29 -24.56
N PRO A 231 -5.28 -15.30 -25.33
CA PRO A 231 -4.11 -14.52 -24.95
C PRO A 231 -4.40 -13.47 -23.90
N THR A 232 -3.37 -13.11 -23.14
CA THR A 232 -3.37 -11.96 -22.20
C THR A 232 -3.29 -10.64 -22.99
N TRP A 233 -3.94 -9.62 -22.47
CA TRP A 233 -3.69 -8.25 -22.90
C TRP A 233 -2.37 -7.75 -22.32
N LYS A 234 -1.48 -7.22 -23.19
CA LYS A 234 -0.11 -6.78 -22.85
C LYS A 234 0.05 -5.26 -22.74
N GLY A 235 -0.95 -4.50 -23.22
CA GLY A 235 -0.86 -3.04 -23.27
C GLY A 235 -0.70 -2.38 -21.89
N THR A 236 0.14 -1.36 -21.83
CA THR A 236 0.37 -0.53 -20.65
C THR A 236 -0.71 0.54 -20.46
N ASN A 237 -1.49 0.82 -21.50
CA ASN A 237 -2.48 1.91 -21.52
C ASN A 237 -3.89 1.40 -21.85
N PHE A 238 -4.74 1.33 -20.85
CA PHE A 238 -6.15 0.94 -20.96
C PHE A 238 -6.98 1.79 -21.95
N ASN A 239 -6.46 2.93 -22.39
CA ASN A 239 -7.16 3.84 -23.31
C ASN A 239 -6.72 3.71 -24.79
N ARG A 240 -5.64 2.98 -25.09
CA ARG A 240 -5.10 2.78 -26.44
C ARG A 240 -4.66 1.32 -26.65
N PRO A 241 -5.60 0.36 -26.76
CA PRO A 241 -5.26 -1.04 -27.05
C PRO A 241 -5.22 -1.33 -28.57
N GLU A 242 -5.15 -0.31 -29.42
CA GLU A 242 -5.30 -0.46 -30.90
C GLU A 242 -4.12 -1.24 -31.50
N ASP A 243 -2.91 -0.98 -31.06
CA ASP A 243 -1.71 -1.67 -31.55
C ASP A 243 -1.74 -3.17 -31.21
N ASP A 244 -2.26 -3.54 -30.03
CA ASP A 244 -2.40 -4.93 -29.60
C ASP A 244 -3.45 -5.72 -30.40
N ILE A 245 -4.40 -5.04 -31.06
CA ILE A 245 -5.47 -5.69 -31.82
C ILE A 245 -4.97 -6.14 -33.18
N ASP A 246 -4.18 -5.34 -33.85
CA ASP A 246 -3.65 -5.68 -35.18
C ASP A 246 -2.68 -6.86 -35.07
N GLU A 247 -1.82 -6.88 -34.06
CA GLU A 247 -0.96 -8.02 -33.75
C GLU A 247 -1.78 -9.29 -33.42
N LEU A 248 -2.87 -9.15 -32.66
CA LEU A 248 -3.77 -10.26 -32.35
C LEU A 248 -4.44 -10.81 -33.61
N LEU A 249 -4.87 -9.92 -34.52
CA LEU A 249 -5.44 -10.30 -35.82
C LEU A 249 -4.46 -11.07 -36.69
N ASP A 250 -3.21 -10.59 -36.76
CA ASP A 250 -2.14 -11.22 -37.53
C ASP A 250 -1.87 -12.64 -37.01
N ARG A 251 -1.72 -12.78 -35.68
CA ARG A 251 -1.49 -14.10 -35.04
C ARG A 251 -2.65 -15.07 -35.27
N VAL A 252 -3.90 -14.62 -35.15
CA VAL A 252 -5.09 -15.46 -35.42
C VAL A 252 -5.13 -15.86 -36.88
N THR A 253 -4.83 -14.95 -37.80
CA THR A 253 -4.81 -15.20 -39.22
C THR A 253 -3.72 -16.18 -39.60
N GLU A 254 -2.53 -16.03 -39.07
CA GLU A 254 -1.39 -16.94 -39.29
C GLU A 254 -1.69 -18.33 -38.72
N LEU A 255 -2.23 -18.42 -37.51
CA LEU A 255 -2.63 -19.66 -36.87
C LEU A 255 -3.66 -20.42 -37.74
N ARG A 256 -4.69 -19.75 -38.22
CA ARG A 256 -5.70 -20.35 -39.06
C ARG A 256 -5.16 -20.84 -40.40
N ARG A 257 -4.21 -20.13 -40.98
CA ARG A 257 -3.54 -20.58 -42.22
C ARG A 257 -2.64 -21.81 -42.00
N GLY A 258 -2.07 -21.96 -40.82
CA GLY A 258 -1.14 -23.04 -40.50
C GLY A 258 -1.79 -24.34 -40.09
N ILE A 259 -3.06 -24.33 -39.63
CA ILE A 259 -3.79 -25.52 -39.20
C ILE A 259 -4.69 -26.05 -40.34
N ASP A 260 -5.06 -27.30 -40.21
CA ASP A 260 -6.06 -27.92 -41.10
C ASP A 260 -7.49 -27.53 -40.67
N GLU A 261 -8.11 -26.58 -41.40
CA GLU A 261 -9.48 -26.11 -41.12
C GLU A 261 -10.58 -27.16 -41.32
N SER A 262 -10.26 -28.31 -41.93
CA SER A 262 -11.19 -29.45 -41.98
C SER A 262 -11.26 -30.21 -40.67
N ARG A 263 -10.19 -30.14 -39.84
CA ARG A 263 -10.07 -30.84 -38.56
C ARG A 263 -10.22 -29.92 -37.37
N TYR A 264 -9.92 -28.63 -37.53
CA TYR A 264 -9.89 -27.67 -36.42
C TYR A 264 -10.71 -26.41 -36.70
N VAL A 265 -11.19 -25.81 -35.59
CA VAL A 265 -11.73 -24.46 -35.56
C VAL A 265 -10.99 -23.66 -34.50
N VAL A 266 -10.49 -22.50 -34.89
CA VAL A 266 -9.89 -21.53 -33.91
C VAL A 266 -11.01 -20.68 -33.38
N VAL A 267 -11.13 -20.64 -32.06
CA VAL A 267 -12.01 -19.72 -31.30
C VAL A 267 -11.12 -18.78 -30.50
N LEU A 268 -11.34 -17.50 -30.62
CA LEU A 268 -10.60 -16.47 -29.89
C LEU A 268 -11.41 -15.98 -28.69
N LYS A 269 -10.82 -16.02 -27.51
CA LYS A 269 -11.34 -15.35 -26.32
C LYS A 269 -10.40 -14.23 -25.92
N SER A 270 -10.69 -13.01 -26.31
CA SER A 270 -9.87 -11.85 -25.99
C SER A 270 -10.14 -11.32 -24.58
N HIS A 271 -9.14 -10.67 -23.99
CA HIS A 271 -9.30 -9.97 -22.71
C HIS A 271 -10.38 -8.88 -22.82
N GLN A 272 -11.13 -8.65 -21.73
CA GLN A 272 -12.27 -7.70 -21.69
C GLN A 272 -11.93 -6.28 -22.16
N VAL A 273 -10.71 -5.81 -21.95
CA VAL A 273 -10.23 -4.47 -22.39
C VAL A 273 -10.18 -4.40 -23.91
N VAL A 274 -9.68 -5.45 -24.55
CA VAL A 274 -9.46 -5.53 -26.00
C VAL A 274 -10.76 -5.86 -26.75
N HIS A 275 -11.63 -6.67 -26.16
CA HIS A 275 -12.85 -7.19 -26.80
C HIS A 275 -13.72 -6.12 -27.47
N ARG A 276 -13.99 -5.02 -26.77
CA ARG A 276 -14.85 -3.94 -27.31
C ARG A 276 -14.27 -3.25 -28.56
N PHE A 277 -12.96 -3.33 -28.76
CA PHE A 277 -12.26 -2.78 -29.93
C PHE A 277 -12.05 -3.84 -31.02
N ALA A 278 -11.97 -5.11 -30.63
CA ALA A 278 -11.90 -6.27 -31.52
C ALA A 278 -13.27 -6.61 -32.11
N ALA A 279 -14.34 -6.43 -31.33
CA ALA A 279 -15.72 -6.64 -31.79
C ALA A 279 -16.04 -5.70 -32.96
N GLY A 280 -16.41 -6.30 -34.09
CA GLY A 280 -16.72 -5.58 -35.34
C GLY A 280 -15.57 -5.55 -36.36
N ARG A 281 -14.36 -6.03 -36.04
CA ARG A 281 -13.30 -6.24 -37.03
C ARG A 281 -13.67 -7.39 -37.98
N PRO A 282 -13.66 -7.20 -39.31
CA PRO A 282 -14.07 -8.24 -40.25
C PRO A 282 -13.27 -9.54 -40.12
N GLY A 283 -11.96 -9.48 -39.87
CA GLY A 283 -11.08 -10.64 -39.69
C GLY A 283 -11.36 -11.50 -38.46
N LEU A 284 -12.19 -11.02 -37.51
CA LEU A 284 -12.56 -11.76 -36.29
C LEU A 284 -14.01 -12.27 -36.33
N LYS A 285 -14.75 -12.05 -37.43
CA LYS A 285 -16.07 -12.60 -37.60
C LYS A 285 -16.00 -14.12 -37.65
N GLY A 286 -16.85 -14.80 -36.88
CA GLY A 286 -16.84 -16.26 -36.78
C GLY A 286 -15.72 -16.85 -35.91
N VAL A 287 -14.88 -16.01 -35.29
CA VAL A 287 -13.76 -16.43 -34.48
C VAL A 287 -13.86 -15.88 -33.05
N LEU A 288 -14.24 -14.61 -32.90
CA LEU A 288 -14.26 -13.92 -31.62
C LEU A 288 -15.47 -14.33 -30.77
N PHE A 289 -15.22 -15.02 -29.65
CA PHE A 289 -16.27 -15.41 -28.71
C PHE A 289 -16.66 -14.23 -27.81
N PRO A 290 -17.97 -13.98 -27.61
CA PRO A 290 -18.47 -12.87 -26.82
C PRO A 290 -18.01 -12.90 -25.35
N ASN A 291 -17.71 -11.73 -24.79
CA ASN A 291 -17.27 -11.61 -23.39
C ASN A 291 -18.42 -11.65 -22.36
N GLU A 292 -19.65 -11.45 -22.80
CA GLU A 292 -20.85 -11.58 -21.97
C GLU A 292 -21.25 -13.04 -21.70
N LEU A 293 -20.61 -14.00 -22.36
CA LEU A 293 -20.85 -15.42 -22.14
C LEU A 293 -19.77 -16.03 -21.23
N PRO A 294 -20.16 -17.00 -20.39
CA PRO A 294 -19.24 -17.63 -19.43
C PRO A 294 -18.04 -18.31 -20.12
N THR A 295 -16.85 -17.91 -19.74
CA THR A 295 -15.61 -18.49 -20.28
C THR A 295 -15.51 -19.98 -19.97
N ASN A 296 -15.93 -20.42 -18.78
CA ASN A 296 -15.80 -21.80 -18.35
C ASN A 296 -16.77 -22.74 -19.09
N ALA A 297 -17.89 -22.22 -19.59
CA ALA A 297 -18.75 -22.95 -20.52
C ALA A 297 -18.09 -23.18 -21.91
N LEU A 298 -17.25 -22.24 -22.37
CA LEU A 298 -16.44 -22.43 -23.58
C LEU A 298 -15.29 -23.42 -23.30
N LEU A 299 -14.61 -23.31 -22.14
CA LEU A 299 -13.57 -24.27 -21.73
C LEU A 299 -14.11 -25.70 -21.65
N ALA A 300 -15.37 -25.88 -21.23
CA ALA A 300 -16.02 -27.18 -21.18
C ALA A 300 -16.00 -27.94 -22.52
N VAL A 301 -16.12 -27.24 -23.63
CA VAL A 301 -16.19 -27.80 -25.00
C VAL A 301 -14.90 -27.64 -25.79
N THR A 302 -13.91 -26.97 -25.26
CA THR A 302 -12.58 -26.77 -25.88
C THR A 302 -11.78 -28.07 -25.89
N ASP A 303 -11.16 -28.40 -27.00
CA ASP A 303 -10.32 -29.62 -27.16
C ASP A 303 -8.87 -29.32 -26.85
N ILE A 304 -8.33 -28.17 -27.26
CA ILE A 304 -6.97 -27.71 -26.98
C ILE A 304 -7.02 -26.23 -26.56
N LEU A 305 -6.42 -25.90 -25.44
CA LEU A 305 -6.22 -24.52 -25.03
C LEU A 305 -4.86 -24.00 -25.50
N VAL A 306 -4.87 -22.90 -26.22
CA VAL A 306 -3.68 -22.11 -26.53
C VAL A 306 -3.76 -20.80 -25.74
N THR A 307 -2.75 -20.53 -24.93
CA THR A 307 -2.71 -19.32 -24.12
C THR A 307 -1.28 -18.77 -23.98
N ASP A 308 -1.08 -17.78 -23.16
CA ASP A 308 0.22 -17.19 -22.84
C ASP A 308 0.39 -17.05 -21.30
N TYR A 309 0.56 -15.84 -20.80
CA TYR A 309 0.69 -15.53 -19.36
C TYR A 309 -0.65 -15.43 -18.63
N SER A 310 -1.69 -16.03 -19.16
CA SER A 310 -3.04 -15.99 -18.60
C SER A 310 -3.25 -17.09 -17.55
N SER A 311 -3.91 -16.74 -16.46
CA SER A 311 -4.32 -17.71 -15.44
C SER A 311 -5.44 -18.67 -15.88
N ILE A 312 -5.96 -18.52 -17.10
CA ILE A 312 -7.04 -19.36 -17.63
C ILE A 312 -6.67 -20.85 -17.70
N PHE A 313 -5.39 -21.16 -17.87
CA PHE A 313 -4.94 -22.54 -17.93
C PHE A 313 -5.13 -23.27 -16.59
N PHE A 314 -5.06 -22.58 -15.46
CA PHE A 314 -5.36 -23.21 -14.16
C PHE A 314 -6.79 -23.74 -14.09
N ASP A 315 -7.75 -22.96 -14.62
CA ASP A 315 -9.13 -23.43 -14.73
C ASP A 315 -9.22 -24.64 -15.67
N PHE A 316 -8.49 -24.62 -16.80
CA PHE A 316 -8.56 -25.66 -17.82
C PHE A 316 -7.89 -26.98 -17.38
N LEU A 317 -6.96 -26.93 -16.42
CA LEU A 317 -6.35 -28.12 -15.82
C LEU A 317 -7.40 -29.14 -15.33
N ALA A 318 -8.55 -28.67 -14.85
CA ALA A 318 -9.62 -29.54 -14.38
C ALA A 318 -10.12 -30.53 -15.46
N THR A 319 -10.05 -30.11 -16.74
CA THR A 319 -10.49 -30.93 -17.88
C THR A 319 -9.54 -32.07 -18.23
N GLY A 320 -8.26 -31.99 -17.84
CA GLY A 320 -7.20 -32.91 -18.24
C GLY A 320 -6.81 -32.84 -19.74
N ARG A 321 -7.36 -31.89 -20.50
CA ARG A 321 -7.12 -31.76 -21.95
C ARG A 321 -5.84 -30.97 -22.23
N PRO A 322 -5.27 -31.11 -23.47
CA PRO A 322 -4.00 -30.47 -23.83
C PRO A 322 -4.01 -28.96 -23.75
N ILE A 323 -2.89 -28.40 -23.26
CA ILE A 323 -2.60 -26.98 -23.20
C ILE A 323 -1.31 -26.72 -23.99
N ALA A 324 -1.27 -25.66 -24.77
CA ALA A 324 -0.07 -25.15 -25.42
C ALA A 324 0.10 -23.65 -25.12
N PHE A 325 1.35 -23.20 -25.07
CA PHE A 325 1.64 -21.80 -24.77
C PHE A 325 2.29 -21.11 -25.97
N LEU A 326 1.87 -19.88 -26.26
CA LEU A 326 2.46 -19.01 -27.28
C LEU A 326 3.01 -17.75 -26.59
N THR A 327 4.33 -17.70 -26.45
CA THR A 327 5.00 -16.64 -25.66
C THR A 327 6.23 -16.08 -26.41
N PRO A 328 6.03 -15.32 -27.49
CA PRO A 328 7.13 -14.79 -28.29
C PRO A 328 8.02 -13.77 -27.56
N ASP A 329 7.53 -13.18 -26.48
CA ASP A 329 8.15 -12.10 -25.72
C ASP A 329 8.41 -12.46 -24.24
N ILE A 330 8.61 -13.76 -23.96
CA ILE A 330 8.69 -14.23 -22.56
C ILE A 330 9.84 -13.59 -21.77
N ASP A 331 10.99 -13.37 -22.43
CA ASP A 331 12.18 -12.84 -21.77
C ASP A 331 11.94 -11.39 -21.29
N ASP A 332 11.27 -10.57 -22.11
CA ASP A 332 10.89 -9.22 -21.76
C ASP A 332 9.77 -9.18 -20.71
N TYR A 333 8.78 -10.06 -20.87
CA TYR A 333 7.61 -10.08 -20.00
C TYR A 333 7.95 -10.53 -18.58
N ALA A 334 8.77 -11.55 -18.40
CA ALA A 334 9.23 -12.04 -17.12
C ALA A 334 10.03 -10.97 -16.36
N GLY A 335 10.87 -10.20 -17.05
CA GLY A 335 11.65 -9.09 -16.47
C GLY A 335 10.78 -7.95 -15.95
N TYR A 336 9.70 -7.61 -16.65
CA TYR A 336 8.83 -6.48 -16.28
C TYR A 336 7.77 -6.82 -15.23
N ARG A 337 7.07 -7.95 -15.38
CA ARG A 337 5.89 -8.27 -14.54
C ARG A 337 6.21 -9.26 -13.42
N GLY A 338 7.14 -10.19 -13.67
CA GLY A 338 7.47 -11.32 -12.81
C GLY A 338 6.39 -12.41 -12.83
N LEU A 339 6.85 -13.64 -12.76
CA LEU A 339 6.01 -14.84 -12.74
C LEU A 339 6.29 -15.61 -11.44
N TYR A 340 5.32 -16.44 -11.01
CA TYR A 340 5.48 -17.35 -9.88
C TYR A 340 6.00 -18.71 -10.29
N PHE A 341 5.90 -19.05 -11.59
CA PHE A 341 6.34 -20.31 -12.16
C PHE A 341 7.11 -20.04 -13.43
N GLU A 342 8.23 -20.72 -13.58
CA GLU A 342 9.03 -20.64 -14.80
C GLU A 342 8.39 -21.45 -15.94
N PRO A 343 8.65 -21.11 -17.21
CA PRO A 343 8.00 -21.75 -18.37
C PRO A 343 8.24 -23.26 -18.48
N ASP A 344 9.32 -23.77 -17.94
CA ASP A 344 9.65 -25.20 -17.91
C ASP A 344 8.80 -25.99 -16.91
N GLU A 345 8.17 -25.31 -15.95
CA GLU A 345 7.20 -25.89 -15.02
C GLU A 345 5.78 -25.96 -15.63
N TRP A 346 5.49 -25.24 -16.73
CA TRP A 346 4.12 -25.11 -17.25
C TRP A 346 3.58 -26.45 -17.80
N PRO A 347 2.24 -26.63 -17.73
CA PRO A 347 1.59 -27.89 -18.02
C PRO A 347 1.41 -28.22 -19.52
N GLY A 348 2.18 -27.57 -20.39
CA GLY A 348 2.11 -27.73 -21.82
C GLY A 348 3.38 -27.30 -22.53
N PRO A 349 3.55 -27.61 -23.81
CA PRO A 349 4.67 -27.13 -24.61
C PRO A 349 4.59 -25.62 -24.83
N VAL A 350 5.76 -24.98 -24.93
CA VAL A 350 5.92 -23.52 -25.08
C VAL A 350 6.50 -23.22 -26.45
N ALA A 351 5.71 -22.52 -27.30
CA ALA A 351 6.11 -22.05 -28.62
C ALA A 351 6.47 -20.56 -28.58
N ARG A 352 7.55 -20.19 -29.28
CA ARG A 352 8.03 -18.80 -29.40
C ARG A 352 7.53 -18.11 -30.68
N SER A 353 6.82 -18.85 -31.56
CA SER A 353 6.25 -18.31 -32.80
C SER A 353 4.99 -19.08 -33.21
N VAL A 354 4.17 -18.48 -34.05
CA VAL A 354 2.97 -19.16 -34.57
C VAL A 354 3.34 -20.39 -35.41
N PRO A 355 4.34 -20.38 -36.31
CA PRO A 355 4.76 -21.59 -37.00
C PRO A 355 5.15 -22.75 -36.07
N GLN A 356 5.92 -22.45 -35.00
CA GLN A 356 6.28 -23.45 -33.99
C GLN A 356 5.05 -23.97 -33.24
N LEU A 357 4.08 -23.08 -32.93
CA LEU A 357 2.82 -23.49 -32.32
C LEU A 357 2.03 -24.44 -33.23
N VAL A 358 1.94 -24.14 -34.50
CA VAL A 358 1.25 -25.00 -35.49
C VAL A 358 1.88 -26.40 -35.55
N GLU A 359 3.20 -26.49 -35.56
CA GLU A 359 3.92 -27.76 -35.48
C GLU A 359 3.60 -28.49 -34.17
N THR A 360 3.63 -27.76 -33.05
CA THR A 360 3.28 -28.29 -31.73
C THR A 360 1.85 -28.84 -31.69
N LEU A 361 0.89 -28.13 -32.25
CA LEU A 361 -0.52 -28.55 -32.29
C LEU A 361 -0.71 -29.80 -33.15
N ARG A 362 0.02 -29.92 -34.27
CA ARG A 362 0.00 -31.10 -35.11
C ARG A 362 0.60 -32.30 -34.36
N ASP A 363 1.74 -32.12 -33.68
CA ASP A 363 2.37 -33.16 -32.88
C ASP A 363 1.45 -33.67 -31.76
N ILE A 364 0.79 -32.75 -31.06
CA ILE A 364 -0.19 -33.11 -30.02
C ILE A 364 -1.34 -33.97 -30.58
N ASP A 365 -1.79 -33.67 -31.78
CA ASP A 365 -2.90 -34.41 -32.39
C ASP A 365 -2.50 -35.77 -32.94
N GLU A 366 -1.29 -35.92 -33.52
CA GLU A 366 -0.78 -37.13 -34.11
C GLU A 366 -0.18 -38.07 -33.10
N ASN A 367 0.59 -37.57 -32.15
CA ASN A 367 1.41 -38.33 -31.20
C ASN A 367 0.95 -38.18 -29.74
N GLY A 368 0.05 -37.25 -29.47
CA GLY A 368 -0.30 -36.82 -28.11
C GLY A 368 0.78 -35.95 -27.48
N VAL A 369 0.59 -35.58 -26.22
CA VAL A 369 1.62 -34.86 -25.46
C VAL A 369 2.73 -35.77 -25.00
N SER A 370 4.00 -35.34 -25.04
CA SER A 370 5.14 -36.11 -24.57
C SER A 370 4.97 -36.52 -23.09
N GLU A 371 5.65 -37.60 -22.70
CA GLU A 371 5.57 -38.10 -21.31
C GLU A 371 6.01 -37.03 -20.28
N ALA A 372 7.04 -36.27 -20.58
CA ALA A 372 7.50 -35.17 -19.72
C ALA A 372 6.43 -34.06 -19.58
N VAL A 373 5.76 -33.70 -20.66
CA VAL A 373 4.65 -32.73 -20.61
C VAL A 373 3.45 -33.28 -19.84
N ARG A 374 3.13 -34.57 -20.06
CA ARG A 374 2.07 -35.25 -19.33
C ARG A 374 2.33 -35.29 -17.83
N ALA A 375 3.55 -35.59 -17.42
CA ALA A 375 3.94 -35.57 -16.00
C ALA A 375 3.78 -34.19 -15.37
N ARG A 376 4.25 -33.12 -16.05
CA ARG A 376 4.03 -31.74 -15.57
C ARG A 376 2.56 -31.39 -15.50
N HIS A 377 1.77 -31.75 -16.51
CA HIS A 377 0.33 -31.52 -16.52
C HIS A 377 -0.37 -32.18 -15.32
N LEU A 378 -0.04 -33.45 -15.05
CA LEU A 378 -0.61 -34.18 -13.91
C LEU A 378 -0.20 -33.53 -12.57
N SER A 379 1.09 -33.19 -12.39
CA SER A 379 1.59 -32.50 -11.21
C SER A 379 0.89 -31.16 -10.98
N MET A 380 0.75 -30.33 -12.03
CA MET A 380 0.04 -29.05 -11.97
C MET A 380 -1.45 -29.26 -11.67
N ARG A 381 -2.10 -30.26 -12.28
CA ARG A 381 -3.49 -30.57 -11.99
C ARG A 381 -3.70 -30.98 -10.54
N GLU A 382 -2.87 -31.84 -10.01
CA GLU A 382 -2.91 -32.25 -8.61
C GLU A 382 -2.70 -31.05 -7.66
N ARG A 383 -1.75 -30.18 -7.98
CA ARG A 383 -1.43 -29.00 -7.17
C ARG A 383 -2.51 -27.91 -7.20
N PHE A 384 -3.11 -27.66 -8.37
CA PHE A 384 -3.95 -26.47 -8.59
C PHE A 384 -5.42 -26.76 -8.86
N ALA A 385 -5.80 -27.96 -9.24
CA ALA A 385 -7.16 -28.35 -9.59
C ALA A 385 -7.67 -29.58 -8.78
N SER A 386 -7.00 -29.96 -7.70
CA SER A 386 -7.40 -31.12 -6.88
C SER A 386 -8.73 -30.92 -6.13
N ARG A 387 -9.24 -29.70 -6.05
CA ARG A 387 -10.53 -29.36 -5.44
C ARG A 387 -11.68 -29.32 -6.45
N GLU A 388 -11.35 -29.41 -7.74
CA GLU A 388 -12.29 -29.22 -8.83
C GLU A 388 -12.90 -30.58 -9.21
N ASP A 389 -14.17 -30.78 -8.85
CA ASP A 389 -14.92 -32.02 -9.06
C ASP A 389 -16.37 -31.77 -9.55
N GLY A 390 -16.71 -30.52 -9.87
CA GLY A 390 -18.06 -30.10 -10.27
C GLY A 390 -18.99 -29.74 -9.08
N GLY A 391 -18.49 -29.80 -7.84
CA GLY A 391 -19.29 -29.53 -6.63
C GLY A 391 -18.90 -28.28 -5.86
N ALA A 392 -17.98 -27.47 -6.36
CA ALA A 392 -17.48 -26.29 -5.62
C ALA A 392 -18.58 -25.28 -5.31
N THR A 393 -19.51 -25.04 -6.24
CA THR A 393 -20.63 -24.12 -6.02
C THR A 393 -21.51 -24.57 -4.84
N SER A 394 -21.85 -25.86 -4.79
CA SER A 394 -22.68 -26.42 -3.70
C SER A 394 -21.99 -26.27 -2.34
N ARG A 395 -20.67 -26.56 -2.27
CA ARG A 395 -19.88 -26.41 -1.05
C ARG A 395 -19.82 -24.95 -0.58
N ILE A 396 -19.61 -24.00 -1.50
CA ILE A 396 -19.61 -22.58 -1.15
C ILE A 396 -21.00 -22.12 -0.65
N VAL A 397 -22.09 -22.60 -1.27
CA VAL A 397 -23.45 -22.28 -0.84
C VAL A 397 -23.71 -22.87 0.55
N ASP A 398 -23.32 -24.10 0.80
CA ASP A 398 -23.43 -24.75 2.11
C ASP A 398 -22.68 -23.97 3.21
N ILE A 399 -21.42 -23.63 2.97
CA ILE A 399 -20.59 -22.89 3.93
C ILE A 399 -21.14 -21.50 4.20
N VAL A 400 -21.38 -20.73 3.16
CA VAL A 400 -21.67 -19.29 3.31
C VAL A 400 -23.14 -19.04 3.61
N PHE A 401 -24.07 -19.69 2.92
CA PHE A 401 -25.50 -19.36 3.02
C PHE A 401 -26.28 -20.28 3.98
N ARG A 402 -25.82 -21.53 4.18
CA ARG A 402 -26.39 -22.47 5.16
C ARG A 402 -25.60 -22.49 6.48
N GLY A 403 -24.39 -21.91 6.52
CA GLY A 403 -23.53 -21.88 7.69
C GLY A 403 -22.92 -23.24 8.08
N LYS A 404 -22.86 -24.19 7.16
CA LYS A 404 -22.27 -25.50 7.37
C LYS A 404 -20.77 -25.43 7.12
N THR A 405 -19.96 -25.59 8.14
CA THR A 405 -18.50 -25.60 8.02
C THR A 405 -17.88 -26.95 8.32
N GLU A 406 -18.62 -27.83 8.98
CA GLU A 406 -18.15 -29.17 9.32
C GLU A 406 -18.00 -30.03 8.04
N GLY A 407 -16.87 -30.69 7.91
CA GLY A 407 -16.52 -31.50 6.74
C GLY A 407 -15.96 -30.71 5.55
N TYR A 408 -15.94 -29.36 5.63
CA TYR A 408 -15.37 -28.48 4.61
C TYR A 408 -14.05 -27.87 5.08
N ARG A 409 -13.19 -27.49 4.12
CA ARG A 409 -11.92 -26.82 4.38
C ARG A 409 -12.12 -25.31 4.49
N VAL A 410 -12.51 -24.88 5.67
CA VAL A 410 -12.65 -23.48 6.03
C VAL A 410 -11.54 -23.14 7.03
N VAL A 411 -10.55 -22.40 6.57
CA VAL A 411 -9.31 -22.17 7.32
C VAL A 411 -9.16 -20.69 7.72
N ASP A 412 -8.42 -20.46 8.77
CA ASP A 412 -7.90 -19.14 9.13
C ASP A 412 -6.61 -18.88 8.33
N THR A 413 -6.23 -17.62 8.14
CA THR A 413 -4.87 -17.29 7.72
C THR A 413 -3.87 -17.68 8.82
N ALA A 414 -2.64 -17.93 8.41
CA ALA A 414 -1.57 -18.25 9.34
C ALA A 414 -1.44 -17.18 10.43
N ARG A 415 -1.31 -17.65 11.68
CA ARG A 415 -0.97 -16.83 12.85
C ARG A 415 0.27 -17.42 13.48
N ASP A 416 1.35 -16.64 13.47
CA ASP A 416 2.66 -17.08 13.96
C ASP A 416 2.95 -16.68 15.42
N GLY A 417 1.94 -16.13 16.11
CA GLY A 417 2.03 -15.72 17.52
C GLY A 417 2.75 -14.40 17.75
N LYS A 418 3.17 -13.69 16.70
CA LYS A 418 3.79 -12.38 16.83
C LYS A 418 2.82 -11.33 17.33
N LYS A 419 3.32 -10.38 18.11
CA LYS A 419 2.54 -9.20 18.52
C LYS A 419 2.34 -8.30 17.29
N SER A 420 1.08 -7.97 16.98
CA SER A 420 0.72 -7.16 15.80
C SER A 420 0.71 -5.67 16.13
N LEU A 421 1.51 -4.89 15.39
CA LEU A 421 1.63 -3.44 15.54
C LEU A 421 1.01 -2.73 14.34
N LEU A 422 0.21 -1.68 14.59
CA LEU A 422 -0.22 -0.73 13.56
C LEU A 422 0.40 0.65 13.84
N ILE A 423 1.27 1.12 12.97
CA ILE A 423 2.01 2.38 13.16
C ILE A 423 1.57 3.42 12.12
N TYR A 424 1.04 4.54 12.56
CA TYR A 424 0.84 5.70 11.69
C TYR A 424 2.14 6.49 11.56
N THR A 425 2.69 6.47 10.36
CA THR A 425 4.01 7.04 10.04
C THR A 425 4.00 8.55 9.79
N GLY A 426 2.83 9.21 9.87
CA GLY A 426 2.71 10.59 9.42
C GLY A 426 2.52 10.72 7.90
N GLY A 427 2.86 11.88 7.37
CA GLY A 427 2.66 12.23 5.96
C GLY A 427 3.76 11.77 5.02
N MET A 428 4.77 11.05 5.48
CA MET A 428 5.92 10.54 4.72
C MET A 428 6.62 11.63 3.89
N ARG A 429 6.77 12.81 4.48
CA ARG A 429 7.55 13.91 3.87
C ARG A 429 8.99 13.85 4.39
N PRO A 430 9.98 14.29 3.60
CA PRO A 430 11.35 14.38 4.09
C PRO A 430 11.44 15.30 5.33
N ASN A 431 11.63 14.71 6.49
CA ASN A 431 11.84 15.39 7.78
C ASN A 431 12.34 14.40 8.83
N GLY A 432 12.79 14.87 9.98
CA GLY A 432 13.33 14.06 11.08
C GLY A 432 12.38 12.95 11.58
N ILE A 433 11.06 13.21 11.65
CA ILE A 433 10.07 12.20 12.07
C ILE A 433 10.03 11.04 11.08
N THR A 434 10.04 11.34 9.77
CA THR A 434 10.05 10.31 8.73
C THR A 434 11.34 9.49 8.77
N SER A 435 12.50 10.14 8.96
CA SER A 435 13.79 9.44 9.09
C SER A 435 13.83 8.57 10.35
N SER A 436 13.37 9.09 11.49
CA SER A 436 13.27 8.34 12.74
C SER A 436 12.35 7.11 12.60
N MET A 437 11.21 7.24 11.88
CA MET A 437 10.33 6.12 11.60
C MET A 437 11.01 5.04 10.75
N ILE A 438 11.72 5.43 9.68
CA ILE A 438 12.45 4.50 8.82
C ILE A 438 13.51 3.75 9.63
N ASN A 439 14.27 4.46 10.47
CA ASN A 439 15.28 3.86 11.33
C ASN A 439 14.67 2.85 12.32
N LEU A 440 13.54 3.22 12.95
CA LEU A 440 12.80 2.30 13.82
C LEU A 440 12.39 1.04 13.09
N LEU A 441 11.79 1.17 11.90
CA LEU A 441 11.32 0.03 11.10
C LEU A 441 12.47 -0.88 10.64
N ASN A 442 13.67 -0.35 10.46
CA ASN A 442 14.84 -1.15 10.12
C ASN A 442 15.43 -1.90 11.34
N ALA A 443 15.14 -1.43 12.54
CA ALA A 443 15.66 -2.02 13.78
C ALA A 443 14.66 -2.93 14.52
N VAL A 444 13.36 -2.87 14.18
CA VAL A 444 12.35 -3.72 14.82
C VAL A 444 12.61 -5.20 14.50
N ASP A 445 12.47 -6.03 15.51
CA ASP A 445 12.56 -7.49 15.39
C ASP A 445 11.28 -8.08 14.74
N TYR A 446 11.31 -8.30 13.45
CA TYR A 446 10.22 -8.94 12.70
C TYR A 446 10.02 -10.43 13.02
N GLY A 447 10.91 -11.04 13.78
CA GLY A 447 10.71 -12.37 14.35
C GLY A 447 9.67 -12.34 15.48
N ARG A 448 9.57 -11.22 16.21
CA ARG A 448 8.66 -11.02 17.35
C ARG A 448 7.41 -10.21 17.01
N PHE A 449 7.51 -9.33 16.01
CA PHE A 449 6.46 -8.37 15.69
C PHE A 449 5.99 -8.49 14.24
N ASP A 450 4.68 -8.50 14.05
CA ASP A 450 4.03 -8.28 12.75
C ASP A 450 3.70 -6.79 12.61
N VAL A 451 4.47 -6.09 11.79
CA VAL A 451 4.39 -4.63 11.69
C VAL A 451 3.57 -4.21 10.47
N THR A 452 2.52 -3.46 10.73
CA THR A 452 1.73 -2.76 9.70
C THR A 452 1.94 -1.26 9.84
N VAL A 453 2.26 -0.60 8.75
CA VAL A 453 2.33 0.87 8.69
C VAL A 453 1.15 1.44 7.92
N VAL A 454 0.59 2.54 8.41
CA VAL A 454 -0.49 3.27 7.73
C VAL A 454 -0.09 4.71 7.46
N PHE A 455 -0.43 5.20 6.27
CA PHE A 455 -0.16 6.58 5.83
C PHE A 455 -1.23 7.10 4.87
N PRO A 456 -1.35 8.44 4.70
CA PRO A 456 -2.24 9.03 3.70
C PRO A 456 -1.80 8.64 2.29
N ASN A 457 -2.76 8.29 1.42
CA ASN A 457 -2.46 8.08 0.01
C ASN A 457 -1.89 9.34 -0.63
N SER A 458 -0.80 9.21 -1.37
CA SER A 458 -0.13 10.31 -2.07
C SER A 458 0.41 9.84 -3.42
N TYR A 459 0.35 10.74 -4.41
CA TYR A 459 0.96 10.55 -5.73
C TYR A 459 2.12 11.53 -5.96
N ARG A 460 2.57 12.23 -4.93
CA ARG A 460 3.72 13.15 -5.03
C ARG A 460 5.01 12.33 -5.07
N PRO A 461 5.86 12.51 -6.10
CA PRO A 461 7.07 11.69 -6.26
C PRO A 461 7.93 11.62 -5.01
N VAL A 462 8.18 12.76 -4.36
CA VAL A 462 8.99 12.83 -3.13
C VAL A 462 8.40 12.04 -1.95
N VAL A 463 7.08 11.94 -1.86
CA VAL A 463 6.41 11.14 -0.81
C VAL A 463 6.46 9.66 -1.16
N VAL A 464 6.24 9.33 -2.44
CA VAL A 464 6.31 7.94 -2.94
C VAL A 464 7.72 7.40 -2.79
N ALA A 465 8.75 8.20 -3.09
CA ALA A 465 10.14 7.82 -2.86
C ALA A 465 10.40 7.48 -1.38
N LYS A 466 9.95 8.33 -0.44
CA LYS A 466 10.08 8.06 1.00
C LYS A 466 9.26 6.85 1.48
N GLN A 467 8.15 6.52 0.83
CA GLN A 467 7.42 5.28 1.10
C GLN A 467 8.19 4.04 0.62
N GLY A 468 8.98 4.17 -0.46
CA GLY A 468 9.85 3.11 -0.95
C GLY A 468 11.05 2.79 -0.05
N GLU A 469 11.43 3.71 0.86
CA GLU A 469 12.50 3.50 1.85
C GLU A 469 12.02 2.74 3.11
N LEU A 470 10.71 2.49 3.25
CA LEU A 470 10.17 1.71 4.35
C LEU A 470 10.65 0.26 4.26
N ASN A 471 10.99 -0.33 5.40
CA ASN A 471 11.43 -1.72 5.45
C ASN A 471 10.42 -2.63 4.72
N PRO A 472 10.87 -3.46 3.76
CA PRO A 472 9.98 -4.29 2.95
C PRO A 472 9.25 -5.36 3.77
N GLN A 473 9.69 -5.69 4.98
CA GLN A 473 8.99 -6.61 5.88
C GLN A 473 7.75 -5.97 6.51
N ALA A 474 7.69 -4.64 6.62
CA ALA A 474 6.52 -3.94 7.13
C ALA A 474 5.38 -3.95 6.08
N ARG A 475 4.18 -4.36 6.50
CA ARG A 475 2.97 -4.28 5.67
C ARG A 475 2.54 -2.82 5.51
N GLN A 476 2.41 -2.35 4.28
CA GLN A 476 2.13 -0.95 3.99
C GLN A 476 0.66 -0.74 3.59
N LEU A 477 -0.12 -0.06 4.41
CA LEU A 477 -1.51 0.26 4.13
C LEU A 477 -1.68 1.75 3.82
N ALA A 478 -1.76 2.10 2.53
CA ALA A 478 -2.14 3.45 2.14
C ALA A 478 -3.65 3.66 2.39
N ARG A 479 -4.02 4.70 3.14
CA ARG A 479 -5.42 5.04 3.35
C ARG A 479 -6.04 5.64 2.08
N VAL A 480 -6.75 4.83 1.32
CA VAL A 480 -7.45 5.22 0.09
C VAL A 480 -8.90 5.64 0.35
N GLY A 481 -9.47 6.41 -0.57
CA GLY A 481 -10.85 6.89 -0.48
C GLY A 481 -11.08 7.97 0.55
N GLY A 482 -12.36 8.25 0.81
CA GLY A 482 -12.83 9.24 1.77
C GLY A 482 -13.67 8.61 2.87
N MET A 483 -13.71 9.26 4.02
CA MET A 483 -14.55 8.89 5.16
C MET A 483 -16.02 8.93 4.78
N ASN A 484 -16.77 7.89 5.13
CA ASN A 484 -18.22 7.86 4.98
C ASN A 484 -18.91 8.86 5.94
N GLY A 485 -20.16 9.19 5.66
CA GLY A 485 -20.93 10.12 6.51
C GLY A 485 -21.57 11.25 5.72
N SER A 486 -22.59 11.88 6.30
CA SER A 486 -23.26 13.04 5.69
C SER A 486 -22.44 14.32 5.82
N LYS A 487 -22.70 15.32 4.98
CA LYS A 487 -22.09 16.65 5.08
C LYS A 487 -22.29 17.26 6.46
N VAL A 488 -23.47 17.06 7.06
CA VAL A 488 -23.78 17.54 8.41
C VAL A 488 -22.87 16.88 9.45
N THR A 489 -22.66 15.55 9.34
CA THR A 489 -21.76 14.83 10.25
C THR A 489 -20.31 15.30 10.10
N HIS A 490 -19.86 15.54 8.87
CA HIS A 490 -18.53 16.09 8.60
C HIS A 490 -18.38 17.56 9.05
N LEU A 491 -19.45 18.37 8.90
CA LEU A 491 -19.45 19.74 9.41
C LEU A 491 -19.33 19.75 10.93
N ARG A 492 -20.10 18.91 11.63
CA ARG A 492 -20.00 18.75 13.10
C ARG A 492 -18.60 18.30 13.52
N ARG A 493 -18.01 17.35 12.80
CA ARG A 493 -16.61 16.93 13.04
C ARG A 493 -15.61 18.09 12.87
N ARG A 494 -15.78 18.91 11.83
CA ARG A 494 -14.93 20.11 11.63
C ARG A 494 -15.16 21.16 12.72
N LEU A 495 -16.40 21.43 13.11
CA LEU A 495 -16.71 22.35 14.17
C LEU A 495 -16.15 21.89 15.52
N SER A 496 -16.21 20.60 15.84
CA SER A 496 -15.58 20.08 17.06
C SER A 496 -14.07 20.29 17.10
N TRP A 497 -13.39 20.24 15.96
CA TRP A 497 -11.98 20.63 15.88
C TRP A 497 -11.76 22.14 16.15
N PHE A 498 -12.68 23.00 15.66
CA PHE A 498 -12.56 24.45 15.93
C PHE A 498 -12.78 24.81 17.41
N THR A 499 -13.64 24.09 18.07
CA THR A 499 -13.94 24.34 19.50
C THR A 499 -13.00 23.57 20.43
N HIS A 500 -11.97 22.89 19.91
CA HIS A 500 -11.07 22.00 20.66
C HIS A 500 -11.80 20.94 21.49
N ASN A 501 -13.05 20.67 21.17
CA ASN A 501 -13.91 19.72 21.86
C ASN A 501 -13.93 18.40 21.11
N LEU A 502 -12.75 17.84 20.86
CA LEU A 502 -12.59 16.53 20.21
C LEU A 502 -13.10 15.40 21.09
N VAL A 503 -13.25 15.63 22.36
CA VAL A 503 -13.96 14.74 23.32
C VAL A 503 -15.37 14.39 22.83
N SER A 504 -15.95 15.19 21.92
CA SER A 504 -17.22 14.89 21.28
C SER A 504 -17.23 13.59 20.47
N HIS A 505 -16.09 13.03 20.05
CA HIS A 505 -16.06 11.70 19.42
C HIS A 505 -16.48 10.61 20.41
N ARG A 506 -16.21 10.76 21.72
CA ARG A 506 -16.70 9.87 22.77
C ARG A 506 -18.13 10.20 23.22
N THR A 507 -18.52 11.46 23.21
CA THR A 507 -19.82 11.90 23.75
C THR A 507 -20.93 11.82 22.72
N SER A 508 -20.67 12.10 21.44
CA SER A 508 -21.65 12.00 20.36
C SER A 508 -21.68 10.63 19.73
N ALA A 509 -22.77 9.88 19.88
CA ALA A 509 -22.95 8.58 19.24
C ALA A 509 -22.75 8.63 17.71
N ALA A 510 -23.15 9.73 17.07
CA ALA A 510 -22.95 9.93 15.62
C ALA A 510 -21.50 10.09 15.25
N GLN A 511 -20.66 10.73 16.08
CA GLN A 511 -19.24 10.86 15.85
C GLN A 511 -18.50 9.55 16.14
N ARG A 512 -18.84 8.85 17.23
CA ARG A 512 -18.29 7.51 17.48
C ARG A 512 -18.56 6.59 16.29
N LYS A 513 -19.81 6.47 15.87
CA LYS A 513 -20.21 5.67 14.71
C LYS A 513 -19.44 6.05 13.45
N LEU A 514 -19.22 7.34 13.19
CA LEU A 514 -18.47 7.83 12.03
C LEU A 514 -17.02 7.28 12.03
N TRP A 515 -16.36 7.32 13.17
CA TRP A 515 -14.98 6.88 13.32
C TRP A 515 -14.86 5.35 13.35
N ASP A 516 -15.79 4.63 14.01
CA ASP A 516 -15.86 3.17 13.94
C ASP A 516 -16.11 2.68 12.52
N GLU A 517 -16.93 3.40 11.74
CA GLU A 517 -17.12 3.09 10.34
C GLU A 517 -15.87 3.39 9.51
N GLU A 518 -15.10 4.44 9.83
CA GLU A 518 -13.84 4.73 9.16
C GLU A 518 -12.76 3.70 9.49
N TRP A 519 -12.67 3.27 10.75
CA TRP A 519 -11.78 2.17 11.14
C TRP A 519 -12.10 0.93 10.32
N ARG A 520 -13.36 0.48 10.32
CA ARG A 520 -13.79 -0.69 9.54
C ARG A 520 -13.57 -0.51 8.04
N ARG A 521 -13.74 0.70 7.53
CA ARG A 521 -13.48 1.00 6.11
C ARG A 521 -12.01 0.84 5.76
N CYS A 522 -11.10 1.22 6.64
CA CYS A 522 -9.66 1.14 6.42
C CYS A 522 -9.11 -0.27 6.66
N PHE A 523 -9.53 -0.90 7.75
CA PHE A 523 -8.89 -2.09 8.30
C PHE A 523 -9.81 -3.32 8.36
N GLY A 524 -11.10 -3.18 8.00
CA GLY A 524 -12.05 -4.29 8.01
C GLY A 524 -12.20 -4.91 9.38
N GLY A 525 -11.97 -6.21 9.44
CA GLY A 525 -11.95 -7.02 10.67
C GLY A 525 -10.55 -7.21 11.28
N ALA A 526 -9.53 -6.52 10.75
CA ALA A 526 -8.17 -6.64 11.26
C ALA A 526 -8.08 -6.19 12.73
N ARG A 527 -7.30 -6.93 13.50
CA ARG A 527 -6.99 -6.65 14.91
C ARG A 527 -5.50 -6.41 15.07
N PHE A 528 -5.18 -5.50 15.96
CA PHE A 528 -3.80 -5.14 16.31
C PHE A 528 -3.71 -5.15 17.84
N ASP A 529 -2.60 -5.65 18.36
CA ASP A 529 -2.34 -5.63 19.80
C ASP A 529 -1.95 -4.22 20.26
N GLU A 530 -1.26 -3.50 19.41
CA GLU A 530 -0.82 -2.13 19.67
C GLU A 530 -1.08 -1.23 18.44
N VAL A 531 -1.57 -0.01 18.69
CA VAL A 531 -1.70 1.03 17.67
C VAL A 531 -0.89 2.26 18.08
N ILE A 532 -0.04 2.73 17.18
CA ILE A 532 0.95 3.76 17.45
C ILE A 532 0.73 4.96 16.53
N ASP A 533 0.43 6.13 17.09
CA ASP A 533 0.58 7.40 16.38
C ASP A 533 2.02 7.89 16.52
N PHE A 534 2.90 7.45 15.61
CA PHE A 534 4.29 7.88 15.65
C PHE A 534 4.48 9.34 15.22
N SER A 535 3.54 9.92 14.48
CA SER A 535 3.63 11.33 14.06
C SER A 535 3.34 12.32 15.19
N GLY A 536 2.31 12.09 15.99
CA GLY A 536 1.88 12.95 17.09
C GLY A 536 1.29 14.32 16.69
N TYR A 537 1.15 14.64 15.40
CA TYR A 537 0.75 15.99 14.91
C TYR A 537 -0.61 16.05 14.25
N GLY A 538 -1.22 14.94 13.92
CA GLY A 538 -2.40 14.89 13.07
C GLY A 538 -3.67 14.40 13.76
N PRO A 539 -4.61 15.24 14.20
CA PRO A 539 -5.78 14.82 14.98
C PRO A 539 -6.67 13.81 14.24
N PHE A 540 -6.60 13.76 12.90
CA PHE A 540 -7.38 12.79 12.13
C PHE A 540 -6.92 11.34 12.39
N PHE A 541 -5.63 11.08 12.24
CA PHE A 541 -5.10 9.72 12.44
C PHE A 541 -5.04 9.37 13.92
N SER A 542 -4.68 10.31 14.80
CA SER A 542 -4.77 10.10 16.25
C SER A 542 -6.19 9.65 16.66
N THR A 543 -7.23 10.33 16.14
CA THR A 543 -8.62 9.92 16.43
C THR A 543 -8.95 8.57 15.79
N LEU A 544 -8.50 8.29 14.56
CA LEU A 544 -8.76 7.00 13.88
C LEU A 544 -8.19 5.83 14.68
N LEU A 545 -6.96 5.96 15.16
CA LEU A 545 -6.28 4.91 15.95
C LEU A 545 -6.97 4.66 17.31
N LEU A 546 -7.54 5.68 17.93
CA LEU A 546 -8.33 5.52 19.17
C LEU A 546 -9.60 4.68 18.98
N HIS A 547 -10.00 4.39 17.74
CA HIS A 547 -11.12 3.50 17.40
C HIS A 547 -10.69 2.07 17.06
N ALA A 548 -9.41 1.74 17.26
CA ALA A 548 -8.95 0.35 17.20
C ALA A 548 -9.64 -0.47 18.30
N PRO A 549 -10.24 -1.61 17.95
CA PRO A 549 -10.82 -2.49 18.95
C PRO A 549 -9.70 -3.22 19.73
N ASP A 550 -9.85 -3.31 21.04
CA ASP A 550 -9.04 -4.15 21.95
C ASP A 550 -7.51 -3.95 21.88
N ALA A 551 -7.03 -2.81 21.33
CA ALA A 551 -5.61 -2.50 21.19
C ALA A 551 -5.12 -1.55 22.30
N GLU A 552 -3.87 -1.70 22.74
CA GLU A 552 -3.16 -0.64 23.43
C GLU A 552 -2.82 0.51 22.47
N ARG A 553 -2.74 1.74 22.99
CA ARG A 553 -2.68 2.96 22.17
C ARG A 553 -1.55 3.84 22.64
N SER A 554 -0.58 4.05 21.77
CA SER A 554 0.58 4.90 22.04
C SER A 554 0.62 6.10 21.09
N ILE A 555 1.14 7.23 21.59
CA ILE A 555 1.37 8.44 20.78
C ILE A 555 2.75 9.00 21.05
N TRP A 556 3.50 9.33 19.98
CA TRP A 556 4.85 9.87 20.08
C TRP A 556 4.86 11.39 20.16
N LEU A 557 5.73 11.93 21.01
CA LEU A 557 5.90 13.35 21.27
C LEU A 557 7.32 13.75 20.88
N HIS A 558 7.48 14.28 19.68
CA HIS A 558 8.80 14.54 19.09
C HIS A 558 9.45 15.86 19.54
N ASN A 559 8.71 16.71 20.26
CA ASN A 559 9.17 18.02 20.73
C ASN A 559 8.54 18.35 22.08
N ASP A 560 8.94 19.50 22.67
CA ASP A 560 8.11 20.19 23.63
C ASP A 560 6.80 20.61 22.94
N MET A 561 5.80 19.76 23.08
CA MET A 561 4.55 19.86 22.30
C MET A 561 3.82 21.16 22.55
N VAL A 562 3.90 21.73 23.77
CA VAL A 562 3.26 23.00 24.10
C VAL A 562 3.98 24.16 23.42
N SER A 563 5.30 24.17 23.45
CA SER A 563 6.11 25.19 22.78
C SER A 563 5.92 25.12 21.26
N ASP A 564 5.89 23.91 20.69
CA ASP A 564 5.68 23.71 19.25
C ASP A 564 4.25 24.11 18.79
N ALA A 565 3.23 23.92 19.63
CA ALA A 565 1.88 24.39 19.37
C ALA A 565 1.84 25.93 19.21
N HIS A 566 2.65 26.65 19.97
CA HIS A 566 2.69 28.10 19.94
C HIS A 566 3.71 28.66 18.95
N ARG A 567 4.47 27.80 18.27
CA ARG A 567 5.46 28.20 17.26
C ARG A 567 4.84 29.08 16.16
N VAL A 568 5.47 30.24 15.93
CA VAL A 568 5.09 31.16 14.85
C VAL A 568 5.91 30.84 13.62
N THR A 569 5.25 30.65 12.48
CA THR A 569 5.90 30.44 11.17
C THR A 569 5.27 31.39 10.18
N ARG A 570 6.05 32.32 9.61
CA ARG A 570 5.56 33.40 8.71
C ARG A 570 4.41 34.15 9.34
N GLY A 571 4.53 34.59 10.60
CA GLY A 571 3.54 35.35 11.34
C GLY A 571 2.27 34.60 11.74
N ARG A 572 2.22 33.26 11.61
CA ARG A 572 1.04 32.44 11.95
C ARG A 572 1.40 31.23 12.81
N ARG A 573 0.60 30.93 13.80
CA ARG A 573 0.70 29.71 14.64
C ARG A 573 0.01 28.55 13.91
N ARG A 574 0.71 27.93 12.95
CA ARG A 574 0.12 26.92 12.05
C ARG A 574 -0.28 25.63 12.75
N HIS A 575 0.47 25.23 13.78
CA HIS A 575 0.27 23.97 14.49
C HIS A 575 -0.67 24.07 15.69
N LEU A 576 -0.96 25.30 16.17
CA LEU A 576 -1.73 25.52 17.39
C LEU A 576 -3.04 24.75 17.41
N ARG A 577 -3.81 24.87 16.34
CA ARG A 577 -5.14 24.27 16.24
C ARG A 577 -5.08 22.74 16.21
N ASP A 578 -4.18 22.18 15.40
CA ASP A 578 -4.08 20.74 15.24
C ASP A 578 -3.54 20.10 16.51
N LEU A 579 -2.52 20.71 17.14
CA LEU A 579 -1.93 20.21 18.38
C LEU A 579 -2.88 20.34 19.58
N LEU A 580 -3.60 21.45 19.73
CA LEU A 580 -4.65 21.52 20.77
C LEU A 580 -5.72 20.44 20.57
N GLY A 581 -6.02 20.11 19.31
CA GLY A 581 -6.86 18.97 18.96
C GLY A 581 -6.28 17.65 19.43
N VAL A 582 -5.00 17.39 19.17
CA VAL A 582 -4.31 16.18 19.62
C VAL A 582 -4.22 16.14 21.15
N PHE A 583 -3.90 17.23 21.82
CA PHE A 583 -3.82 17.29 23.30
C PHE A 583 -5.14 16.84 23.95
N SER A 584 -6.29 17.20 23.38
CA SER A 584 -7.59 16.77 23.91
C SER A 584 -7.81 15.25 23.83
N LEU A 585 -7.01 14.53 23.03
CA LEU A 585 -7.05 13.08 22.87
C LEU A 585 -6.09 12.34 23.81
N TYR A 586 -5.10 13.01 24.41
CA TYR A 586 -4.03 12.38 25.21
C TYR A 586 -4.56 11.52 26.36
N ARG A 587 -5.70 11.93 26.96
CA ARG A 587 -6.37 11.13 28.02
C ARG A 587 -6.83 9.75 27.57
N ASP A 588 -6.88 9.52 26.25
CA ASP A 588 -7.42 8.32 25.63
C ASP A 588 -6.33 7.38 25.13
N PHE A 589 -5.09 7.85 25.10
CA PHE A 589 -3.91 7.03 24.84
C PHE A 589 -3.42 6.39 26.15
N ASP A 590 -2.96 5.16 26.05
CA ASP A 590 -2.41 4.41 27.17
C ASP A 590 -0.97 4.89 27.47
N HIS A 591 -0.21 5.23 26.41
CA HIS A 591 1.16 5.71 26.52
C HIS A 591 1.39 6.97 25.70
N LEU A 592 2.03 7.98 26.32
CA LEU A 592 2.54 9.19 25.69
C LEU A 592 4.06 9.13 25.71
N VAL A 593 4.69 8.90 24.56
CA VAL A 593 6.10 8.55 24.46
C VAL A 593 6.92 9.71 23.92
N SER A 594 7.74 10.33 24.75
CA SER A 594 8.68 11.37 24.33
C SER A 594 9.97 10.75 23.79
N VAL A 595 10.67 11.48 22.91
CA VAL A 595 11.89 10.97 22.26
C VAL A 595 13.18 11.16 23.08
N SER A 596 13.07 11.60 24.33
CA SER A 596 14.16 11.59 25.31
C SER A 596 13.62 11.72 26.75
N ALA A 597 14.42 11.34 27.74
CA ALA A 597 14.03 11.38 29.15
C ALA A 597 13.72 12.80 29.63
N SER A 598 14.57 13.77 29.33
CA SER A 598 14.34 15.16 29.70
C SER A 598 13.14 15.78 28.99
N LEU A 599 12.92 15.45 27.71
CA LEU A 599 11.73 15.86 27.00
C LEU A 599 10.47 15.25 27.60
N ASN A 600 10.55 14.02 28.09
CA ASN A 600 9.46 13.36 28.80
C ASN A 600 9.05 14.15 30.06
N GLU A 601 10.01 14.59 30.87
CA GLU A 601 9.75 15.40 32.08
C GLU A 601 9.09 16.75 31.68
N ILE A 602 9.60 17.42 30.64
CA ILE A 602 9.04 18.67 30.14
C ILE A 602 7.57 18.47 29.69
N ASN A 603 7.33 17.45 28.87
CA ASN A 603 5.98 17.16 28.36
C ASN A 603 5.05 16.72 29.50
N ARG A 604 5.52 15.88 30.41
CA ARG A 604 4.76 15.41 31.58
C ARG A 604 4.28 16.61 32.43
N ALA A 605 5.18 17.56 32.70
CA ALA A 605 4.85 18.76 33.47
C ALA A 605 3.86 19.69 32.71
N LYS A 606 4.16 20.02 31.45
CA LYS A 606 3.36 20.96 30.65
C LYS A 606 2.00 20.41 30.22
N LEU A 607 1.88 19.09 30.04
CA LEU A 607 0.68 18.44 29.53
C LEU A 607 -0.15 17.73 30.63
N ALA A 608 0.22 17.88 31.91
CA ALA A 608 -0.45 17.24 33.06
C ALA A 608 -1.98 17.45 33.09
N ARG A 609 -2.47 18.60 32.59
CA ARG A 609 -3.90 18.89 32.49
C ARG A 609 -4.64 18.05 31.43
N TRP A 610 -3.89 17.43 30.46
CA TRP A 610 -4.46 16.71 29.33
C TRP A 610 -4.36 15.20 29.49
N ALA A 611 -3.40 14.69 30.28
CA ALA A 611 -3.20 13.27 30.51
C ALA A 611 -2.70 12.99 31.92
N ASN A 612 -2.91 11.74 32.38
CA ASN A 612 -2.35 11.27 33.65
C ASN A 612 -0.82 11.22 33.52
N PRO A 613 -0.07 11.84 34.44
CA PRO A 613 1.41 11.81 34.46
C PRO A 613 2.03 10.40 34.41
N ALA A 614 1.35 9.39 34.94
CA ALA A 614 1.81 8.00 34.93
C ALA A 614 1.84 7.34 33.53
N ARG A 615 1.22 7.96 32.53
CA ARG A 615 1.20 7.46 31.15
C ARG A 615 2.36 7.97 30.30
N PHE A 616 3.14 8.93 30.83
CA PHE A 616 4.27 9.48 30.11
C PHE A 616 5.45 8.53 30.20
N ARG A 617 6.02 8.21 29.05
CA ARG A 617 7.18 7.33 28.86
C ARG A 617 8.16 8.00 27.90
N PHE A 618 9.32 7.42 27.73
CA PHE A 618 10.25 7.85 26.69
C PHE A 618 10.82 6.65 25.93
N ALA A 619 11.24 6.91 24.69
CA ALA A 619 12.04 6.03 23.87
C ALA A 619 12.82 6.90 22.88
N ARG A 620 14.15 6.79 22.93
CA ARG A 620 15.05 7.54 22.04
C ARG A 620 14.87 7.13 20.57
N ASN A 621 15.10 8.06 19.65
CA ASN A 621 15.15 7.76 18.23
C ASN A 621 16.40 6.95 17.90
N LEU A 622 16.29 6.00 16.99
CA LEU A 622 17.40 5.20 16.50
C LEU A 622 18.21 5.95 15.45
N ALA A 623 19.51 5.71 15.41
CA ALA A 623 20.42 6.22 14.42
C ALA A 623 20.55 5.23 13.24
N ASN A 624 20.67 5.74 12.00
CA ASN A 624 20.97 4.91 10.83
C ASN A 624 22.48 4.84 10.60
N VAL A 625 23.13 3.92 11.33
CA VAL A 625 24.58 3.81 11.36
C VAL A 625 25.17 3.55 9.98
N GLU A 626 24.66 2.54 9.29
CA GLU A 626 25.12 2.14 7.96
C GLU A 626 25.03 3.30 6.97
N THR A 627 23.85 3.91 6.82
CA THR A 627 23.67 5.03 5.89
C THR A 627 24.54 6.24 6.22
N VAL A 628 24.73 6.56 7.50
CA VAL A 628 25.57 7.70 7.91
C VAL A 628 27.03 7.43 7.56
N LEU A 629 27.56 6.25 7.90
CA LEU A 629 28.94 5.90 7.64
C LEU A 629 29.24 5.71 6.15
N ASP A 630 28.36 5.05 5.39
CA ASP A 630 28.49 4.89 3.95
C ASP A 630 28.49 6.25 3.23
N ASN A 631 27.55 7.11 3.61
CA ASN A 631 27.46 8.45 3.06
C ASN A 631 28.68 9.32 3.43
N ALA A 632 29.20 9.19 4.66
CA ALA A 632 30.38 9.91 5.13
C ALA A 632 31.67 9.46 4.42
N ALA A 633 31.74 8.19 3.98
CA ALA A 633 32.87 7.63 3.24
C ALA A 633 32.93 8.16 1.79
N VAL A 634 31.85 8.70 1.25
CA VAL A 634 31.85 9.26 -0.10
C VAL A 634 32.61 10.58 -0.12
N PRO A 635 33.62 10.77 -1.00
CA PRO A 635 34.32 12.04 -1.12
C PRO A 635 33.35 13.21 -1.37
N VAL A 636 33.50 14.31 -0.66
CA VAL A 636 32.56 15.44 -0.74
C VAL A 636 32.36 15.96 -2.16
N ARG A 637 33.39 15.97 -2.98
CA ARG A 637 33.33 16.40 -4.38
C ARG A 637 32.39 15.54 -5.22
N THR A 638 32.33 14.24 -4.93
CA THR A 638 31.43 13.29 -5.60
C THR A 638 30.02 13.38 -5.03
N ALA A 639 29.90 13.59 -3.71
CA ALA A 639 28.63 13.63 -3.02
C ALA A 639 27.75 14.84 -3.35
N VAL A 640 28.33 15.95 -3.80
CA VAL A 640 27.65 17.24 -3.99
C VAL A 640 27.59 17.68 -5.47
N ILE A 641 27.71 16.75 -6.40
CA ILE A 641 27.54 17.04 -7.84
C ILE A 641 26.13 17.62 -8.08
N ASP A 642 26.06 18.76 -8.74
CA ASP A 642 24.78 19.36 -9.11
C ASP A 642 24.09 18.47 -10.16
N PRO A 643 22.88 17.97 -9.90
CA PRO A 643 22.18 17.04 -10.80
C PRO A 643 21.75 17.69 -12.12
N ASP A 644 21.60 19.02 -12.17
CA ASP A 644 21.16 19.74 -13.35
C ASP A 644 22.34 20.10 -14.29
N THR A 645 23.50 20.42 -13.70
CA THR A 645 24.70 20.83 -14.45
C THR A 645 25.77 19.74 -14.58
N GLY A 646 25.73 18.73 -13.70
CA GLY A 646 26.76 17.69 -13.60
C GLY A 646 28.11 18.19 -13.04
N GLU A 647 28.17 19.44 -12.53
CA GLU A 647 29.38 20.06 -12.03
C GLU A 647 29.48 19.97 -10.49
N THR A 648 30.71 19.89 -10.02
CA THR A 648 31.02 19.98 -8.59
C THR A 648 31.11 21.46 -8.18
N PRO A 649 30.31 21.92 -7.20
CA PRO A 649 30.36 23.31 -6.73
C PRO A 649 31.77 23.70 -6.28
N PRO A 650 32.24 24.91 -6.59
CA PRO A 650 33.60 25.36 -6.24
C PRO A 650 33.95 25.29 -4.77
N TRP A 651 32.94 25.44 -3.88
CA TRP A 651 33.14 25.36 -2.43
C TRP A 651 33.51 23.94 -1.94
N ALA A 652 33.13 22.89 -2.67
CA ALA A 652 33.45 21.51 -2.28
C ALA A 652 34.97 21.23 -2.24
N SER A 653 35.74 21.92 -3.09
CA SER A 653 37.20 21.79 -3.09
C SER A 653 37.89 22.44 -1.88
N ARG A 654 37.17 23.33 -1.19
CA ARG A 654 37.69 24.02 0.00
C ARG A 654 37.47 23.22 1.31
N LEU A 655 36.66 22.17 1.26
CA LEU A 655 36.34 21.35 2.42
C LEU A 655 37.34 20.19 2.53
N VAL A 656 38.31 20.36 3.41
CA VAL A 656 39.33 19.34 3.73
C VAL A 656 39.52 19.33 5.24
N ARG A 657 39.08 18.29 5.89
CA ARG A 657 39.17 18.11 7.34
C ARG A 657 40.64 18.13 7.78
N GLY A 658 40.96 18.82 8.87
CA GLY A 658 42.31 18.94 9.42
C GLY A 658 43.22 19.88 8.64
N SER A 659 42.74 20.61 7.63
CA SER A 659 43.50 21.64 6.92
C SER A 659 43.82 22.83 7.85
N ALA A 660 44.66 23.74 7.36
CA ALA A 660 44.95 24.99 8.08
C ALA A 660 43.69 25.83 8.32
N ARG A 661 42.78 25.88 7.30
CA ARG A 661 41.47 26.50 7.43
C ARG A 661 40.50 25.59 8.17
N LYS A 662 40.06 26.00 9.35
CA LYS A 662 39.13 25.24 10.19
C LYS A 662 37.68 25.44 9.74
N THR A 663 36.97 24.32 9.54
CA THR A 663 35.59 24.30 9.03
C THR A 663 34.60 23.95 10.12
N PHE A 664 33.78 24.91 10.49
CA PHE A 664 32.57 24.64 11.27
C PHE A 664 31.43 24.22 10.36
N VAL A 665 30.62 23.26 10.75
CA VAL A 665 29.47 22.80 10.00
C VAL A 665 28.21 22.75 10.86
N THR A 666 27.09 23.12 10.26
CA THR A 666 25.76 22.87 10.84
C THR A 666 24.85 22.29 9.75
N ALA A 667 23.94 21.41 10.11
CA ALA A 667 22.99 20.82 9.17
C ALA A 667 21.55 20.87 9.73
N GLY A 668 20.63 21.36 8.91
CA GLY A 668 19.24 21.46 9.30
C GLY A 668 18.42 22.40 8.45
N ARG A 669 17.11 22.45 8.72
CA ARG A 669 16.21 23.36 8.05
C ARG A 669 16.50 24.81 8.43
N LEU A 670 16.55 25.72 7.46
CA LEU A 670 16.73 27.15 7.71
C LEU A 670 15.43 27.79 8.20
N SER A 671 15.18 27.71 9.50
CA SER A 671 13.95 28.09 10.17
C SER A 671 14.22 28.69 11.55
N GLU A 672 13.24 29.34 12.14
CA GLU A 672 13.39 30.13 13.40
C GLU A 672 13.85 29.26 14.58
N GLU A 673 13.42 28.00 14.65
CA GLU A 673 13.81 27.08 15.73
C GLU A 673 15.28 26.71 15.71
N LYS A 674 15.93 26.67 14.55
CA LYS A 674 17.35 26.36 14.42
C LYS A 674 18.28 27.54 14.67
N ASN A 675 17.76 28.74 14.61
CA ASN A 675 18.41 30.02 14.91
C ASN A 675 19.83 30.19 14.32
N HIS A 676 19.94 29.93 13.02
CA HIS A 676 21.20 30.14 12.28
C HIS A 676 21.68 31.62 12.31
N ALA A 677 20.78 32.55 12.59
CA ALA A 677 21.15 33.95 12.76
C ALA A 677 22.10 34.13 13.95
N ARG A 678 21.80 33.49 15.09
CA ARG A 678 22.71 33.47 16.27
C ARG A 678 24.08 32.88 15.91
N LEU A 679 24.09 31.79 15.13
CA LEU A 679 25.32 31.13 14.69
C LEU A 679 26.15 32.07 13.81
N LEU A 680 25.51 32.79 12.86
CA LEU A 680 26.20 33.76 12.00
C LEU A 680 26.82 34.89 12.81
N ASP A 681 26.13 35.40 13.85
CA ASP A 681 26.66 36.44 14.73
C ASP A 681 27.88 35.96 15.51
N ALA A 682 27.79 34.75 16.06
CA ALA A 682 28.89 34.13 16.77
C ALA A 682 30.07 33.85 15.83
N PHE A 683 29.82 33.30 14.67
CA PHE A 683 30.85 33.01 13.68
C PHE A 683 31.57 34.28 13.19
N ALA A 684 30.86 35.37 12.98
CA ALA A 684 31.46 36.63 12.59
C ALA A 684 32.46 37.15 13.63
N ASN A 685 32.16 36.96 14.93
CA ASN A 685 33.09 37.31 16.02
C ASN A 685 34.32 36.39 16.01
N VAL A 686 34.11 35.07 15.84
CA VAL A 686 35.22 34.08 15.79
C VAL A 686 36.09 34.33 14.57
N HIS A 687 35.49 34.52 13.37
CA HIS A 687 36.23 34.77 12.15
C HIS A 687 37.09 36.01 12.17
N ARG A 688 36.65 37.04 12.86
CA ARG A 688 37.43 38.26 13.02
C ARG A 688 38.74 38.01 13.82
N MET A 689 38.69 37.10 14.80
CA MET A 689 39.86 36.70 15.60
C MET A 689 40.68 35.63 14.89
N HIS A 690 40.05 34.75 14.15
CA HIS A 690 40.63 33.61 13.45
C HIS A 690 40.26 33.63 11.96
N PRO A 691 40.91 34.44 11.10
CA PRO A 691 40.53 34.58 9.67
C PRO A 691 40.59 33.26 8.85
N ASP A 692 41.37 32.29 9.33
CA ASP A 692 41.47 30.96 8.70
C ASP A 692 40.34 30.02 9.13
N THR A 693 39.12 30.54 9.32
CA THR A 693 37.93 29.77 9.61
C THR A 693 36.92 29.89 8.51
N GLN A 694 36.02 28.90 8.38
CA GLN A 694 34.86 28.96 7.52
C GLN A 694 33.64 28.25 8.16
N LEU A 695 32.45 28.67 7.76
CA LEU A 695 31.18 28.06 8.24
C LEU A 695 30.41 27.48 7.08
N VAL A 696 30.01 26.20 7.18
CA VAL A 696 29.17 25.52 6.19
C VAL A 696 27.78 25.31 6.81
N ILE A 697 26.76 25.84 6.13
CA ILE A 697 25.36 25.72 6.53
C ILE A 697 24.67 24.79 5.53
N VAL A 698 24.41 23.56 5.95
CA VAL A 698 23.79 22.55 5.09
C VAL A 698 22.29 22.54 5.31
N GLY A 699 21.52 22.83 4.27
CA GLY A 699 20.07 22.79 4.32
C GLY A 699 19.37 23.89 3.58
N SER A 700 18.07 23.79 3.47
CA SER A 700 17.20 24.79 2.84
C SER A 700 16.07 25.20 3.79
N GLY A 701 15.49 26.37 3.54
CA GLY A 701 14.37 26.84 4.36
C GLY A 701 13.94 28.27 4.07
N PRO A 702 12.87 28.72 4.74
CA PRO A 702 12.28 30.03 4.45
C PRO A 702 13.14 31.23 4.86
N LEU A 703 14.23 31.01 5.60
CA LEU A 703 15.11 32.06 6.10
C LEU A 703 16.39 32.25 5.25
N LEU A 704 16.57 31.51 4.15
CA LEU A 704 17.80 31.55 3.36
C LEU A 704 18.19 32.98 2.98
N ASP A 705 17.31 33.71 2.28
CA ASP A 705 17.59 35.09 1.83
C ASP A 705 17.95 36.02 2.99
N ALA A 706 17.28 35.86 4.13
CA ALA A 706 17.54 36.67 5.34
C ALA A 706 18.92 36.35 5.98
N LEU A 707 19.32 35.07 5.93
CA LEU A 707 20.60 34.60 6.48
C LEU A 707 21.76 35.01 5.57
N GLU A 708 21.61 34.92 4.26
CA GLU A 708 22.59 35.44 3.28
C GLU A 708 22.80 36.94 3.43
N HIS A 709 21.69 37.69 3.53
CA HIS A 709 21.78 39.14 3.80
C HIS A 709 22.49 39.43 5.13
N ARG A 710 22.19 38.64 6.18
CA ARG A 710 22.86 38.79 7.49
C ARG A 710 24.37 38.52 7.40
N ALA A 711 24.79 37.46 6.70
CA ALA A 711 26.21 37.15 6.46
C ALA A 711 26.90 38.33 5.73
N HIS A 712 26.21 38.95 4.76
CA HIS A 712 26.71 40.11 4.06
C HIS A 712 26.90 41.34 5.00
N VAL A 713 25.87 41.66 5.80
CA VAL A 713 25.95 42.76 6.77
C VAL A 713 27.06 42.56 7.80
N LEU A 714 27.31 41.33 8.23
CA LEU A 714 28.36 40.96 9.16
C LEU A 714 29.78 40.90 8.51
N GLY A 715 29.87 41.03 7.16
CA GLY A 715 31.11 41.02 6.43
C GLY A 715 31.80 39.63 6.33
N VAL A 716 31.02 38.53 6.43
CA VAL A 716 31.53 37.17 6.40
C VAL A 716 31.04 36.33 5.22
N SER A 717 30.47 36.94 4.19
CA SER A 717 29.93 36.26 3.02
C SER A 717 30.92 35.29 2.37
N ASP A 718 32.21 35.66 2.29
CA ASP A 718 33.26 34.83 1.67
C ASP A 718 33.68 33.63 2.53
N ALA A 719 33.41 33.70 3.82
CA ALA A 719 33.73 32.65 4.80
C ALA A 719 32.51 31.76 5.15
N VAL A 720 31.29 32.09 4.68
CA VAL A 720 30.08 31.29 4.91
C VAL A 720 29.61 30.63 3.62
N ILE A 721 29.39 29.34 3.66
CA ILE A 721 28.91 28.54 2.54
C ILE A 721 27.49 28.05 2.83
N PHE A 722 26.51 28.52 2.07
CA PHE A 722 25.16 27.99 2.07
C PHE A 722 25.07 26.94 0.96
N THR A 723 25.00 25.66 1.34
CA THR A 723 25.03 24.56 0.35
C THR A 723 23.66 24.25 -0.26
N GLY A 724 22.58 24.82 0.30
CA GLY A 724 21.23 24.38 -0.03
C GLY A 724 20.93 22.97 0.50
N HIS A 725 19.86 22.36 -0.02
CA HIS A 725 19.53 20.98 0.30
C HIS A 725 20.52 20.02 -0.35
N GLN A 726 21.12 19.16 0.43
CA GLN A 726 22.04 18.13 -0.03
C GLN A 726 21.44 16.74 0.20
N SER A 727 21.60 15.86 -0.77
CA SER A 727 21.17 14.45 -0.66
C SER A 727 22.09 13.65 0.29
N ASN A 728 23.38 14.02 0.35
CA ASN A 728 24.37 13.44 1.25
C ASN A 728 25.01 14.52 2.12
N PRO A 729 24.39 14.94 3.23
CA PRO A 729 24.98 15.90 4.17
C PRO A 729 26.16 15.30 4.95
N HIS A 730 26.23 13.97 5.12
CA HIS A 730 27.26 13.31 5.92
C HIS A 730 28.65 13.41 5.29
N ALA A 731 28.76 13.41 3.98
CA ALA A 731 30.03 13.66 3.28
C ALA A 731 30.58 15.07 3.57
N ILE A 732 29.71 16.07 3.66
CA ILE A 732 30.09 17.44 4.04
C ILE A 732 30.53 17.49 5.51
N MET A 733 29.77 16.82 6.39
CA MET A 733 30.13 16.72 7.82
C MET A 733 31.49 16.03 7.99
N ALA A 734 31.74 14.91 7.28
CA ALA A 734 33.00 14.18 7.33
C ALA A 734 34.20 15.01 6.86
N ALA A 735 33.98 15.94 5.96
CA ALA A 735 34.99 16.85 5.44
C ALA A 735 35.18 18.12 6.28
N SER A 736 34.44 18.27 7.39
CA SER A 736 34.46 19.41 8.31
C SER A 736 35.21 19.07 9.60
N ASP A 737 35.54 20.10 10.42
CA ASP A 737 36.35 19.93 11.64
C ASP A 737 35.53 19.95 12.95
N CYS A 738 34.41 20.69 12.98
CA CYS A 738 33.58 20.82 14.19
C CYS A 738 32.12 21.01 13.80
N PHE A 739 31.22 20.29 14.46
CA PHE A 739 29.78 20.47 14.32
C PHE A 739 29.26 21.50 15.33
N VAL A 740 28.43 22.46 14.87
CA VAL A 740 27.88 23.50 15.75
C VAL A 740 26.36 23.51 15.65
N LEU A 741 25.65 23.42 16.80
CA LEU A 741 24.19 23.50 16.84
C LEU A 741 23.75 24.74 17.64
N SER A 742 22.95 25.60 17.00
CA SER A 742 22.47 26.86 17.56
C SER A 742 20.99 26.89 17.90
N SER A 743 20.32 25.72 17.97
CA SER A 743 18.87 25.62 18.07
C SER A 743 18.30 26.25 19.35
N ASN A 744 17.11 26.85 19.24
CA ASN A 744 16.37 27.37 20.37
C ASN A 744 15.72 26.24 21.20
N TYR A 745 15.25 25.21 20.54
CA TYR A 745 14.67 24.01 21.14
C TYR A 745 14.71 22.86 20.13
N GLU A 746 14.86 21.65 20.64
CA GLU A 746 14.80 20.40 19.90
C GLU A 746 14.13 19.34 20.77
N GLY A 747 13.58 18.31 20.12
CA GLY A 747 13.17 17.10 20.84
C GLY A 747 14.37 16.18 21.08
N GLN A 748 14.86 15.61 19.97
CA GLN A 748 16.13 14.91 19.90
C GLN A 748 16.75 15.23 18.53
N PRO A 749 17.78 16.07 18.48
CA PRO A 749 18.39 16.44 17.19
C PRO A 749 19.26 15.29 16.65
N MET A 750 18.71 14.49 15.74
CA MET A 750 19.40 13.34 15.13
C MET A 750 20.75 13.74 14.54
N VAL A 751 20.89 14.95 14.07
CA VAL A 751 22.12 15.46 13.49
C VAL A 751 23.31 15.49 14.47
N LEU A 752 23.06 15.54 15.79
CA LEU A 752 24.13 15.40 16.79
C LEU A 752 24.64 13.95 16.84
N LEU A 753 23.74 12.96 16.77
CA LEU A 753 24.14 11.55 16.68
C LEU A 753 24.89 11.27 15.37
N GLU A 754 24.43 11.88 14.27
CA GLU A 754 25.11 11.80 12.97
C GLU A 754 26.52 12.41 13.07
N ALA A 755 26.69 13.55 13.75
CA ALA A 755 27.99 14.18 13.96
C ALA A 755 28.93 13.30 14.83
N LEU A 756 28.39 12.64 15.87
CA LEU A 756 29.16 11.69 16.68
C LEU A 756 29.63 10.49 15.87
N MET A 757 28.75 9.90 15.05
CA MET A 757 29.09 8.77 14.19
C MET A 757 30.18 9.10 13.17
N VAL A 758 30.19 10.33 12.67
CA VAL A 758 31.22 10.84 11.74
C VAL A 758 32.50 11.24 12.48
N GLY A 759 32.48 11.20 13.81
CA GLY A 759 33.63 11.52 14.66
C GLY A 759 33.97 13.01 14.70
N LEU A 760 32.94 13.87 14.71
CA LEU A 760 33.15 15.32 14.85
C LEU A 760 33.11 15.77 16.30
N PRO A 761 34.05 16.67 16.73
CA PRO A 761 33.84 17.51 17.91
C PRO A 761 32.51 18.26 17.79
N ILE A 762 31.80 18.41 18.92
CA ILE A 762 30.47 19.05 18.93
C ILE A 762 30.45 20.22 19.88
N VAL A 763 29.96 21.37 19.39
CA VAL A 763 29.57 22.52 20.20
C VAL A 763 28.08 22.73 20.06
N THR A 764 27.34 22.78 21.15
CA THR A 764 25.89 22.99 21.12
C THR A 764 25.44 23.95 22.20
N VAL A 765 24.42 24.76 21.92
CA VAL A 765 23.80 25.58 22.97
C VAL A 765 22.94 24.74 23.90
N ALA A 766 22.79 25.19 25.14
CA ALA A 766 21.88 24.59 26.12
C ALA A 766 20.43 24.80 25.68
N PHE A 767 19.67 23.69 25.42
CA PHE A 767 18.22 23.66 25.24
C PHE A 767 17.61 22.54 26.11
N GLY A 768 16.31 22.60 26.36
CA GLY A 768 15.68 21.79 27.41
C GLY A 768 15.93 20.27 27.36
N ALA A 769 16.26 19.71 26.20
CA ALA A 769 16.50 18.27 26.01
C ALA A 769 17.95 17.95 25.60
N VAL A 770 18.89 18.89 25.72
CA VAL A 770 20.26 18.72 25.22
C VAL A 770 21.05 17.67 26.00
N ALA A 771 20.80 17.56 27.31
CA ALA A 771 21.54 16.64 28.19
C ALA A 771 21.38 15.16 27.76
N ASP A 772 20.22 14.79 27.20
CA ASP A 772 19.94 13.43 26.76
C ASP A 772 20.10 13.25 25.23
N ALA A 773 20.41 14.35 24.52
CA ALA A 773 20.53 14.32 23.07
C ALA A 773 21.81 13.63 22.60
N VAL A 774 22.83 13.62 23.45
CA VAL A 774 24.15 13.01 23.23
C VAL A 774 24.66 12.37 24.53
N PRO A 775 25.56 11.37 24.47
CA PRO A 775 26.20 10.81 25.66
C PRO A 775 26.94 11.89 26.48
N GLU A 776 26.98 11.72 27.79
CA GLU A 776 27.63 12.64 28.67
C GLU A 776 29.11 12.86 28.27
N GLY A 777 29.55 14.09 28.21
CA GLY A 777 30.92 14.47 27.84
C GLY A 777 31.21 14.42 26.33
N SER A 778 30.28 14.05 25.48
CA SER A 778 30.48 13.94 24.03
C SER A 778 30.24 15.25 23.25
N ALA A 779 29.79 16.31 23.90
CA ALA A 779 29.61 17.65 23.33
C ALA A 779 29.94 18.73 24.38
N LEU A 780 30.49 19.85 23.91
CA LEU A 780 30.56 21.07 24.71
C LEU A 780 29.22 21.81 24.67
N ILE A 781 28.53 21.87 25.79
CA ILE A 781 27.26 22.57 25.95
C ILE A 781 27.51 23.95 26.49
N VAL A 782 27.15 25.01 25.74
CA VAL A 782 27.38 26.42 26.09
C VAL A 782 26.05 27.15 26.32
N SER A 783 26.13 28.39 26.86
CA SER A 783 24.93 29.25 27.03
C SER A 783 24.20 29.49 25.70
N GLN A 784 22.86 29.68 25.77
CA GLN A 784 22.01 29.81 24.61
C GLN A 784 21.98 31.25 24.03
N ASP A 785 23.17 31.83 23.90
CA ASP A 785 23.41 33.19 23.37
C ASP A 785 24.56 33.20 22.37
N VAL A 786 24.91 34.37 21.85
CA VAL A 786 26.00 34.55 20.88
C VAL A 786 27.35 34.30 21.56
N GLU A 787 27.50 34.81 22.78
CA GLU A 787 28.71 34.74 23.57
C GLU A 787 29.12 33.31 23.88
N GLY A 788 28.15 32.48 24.27
CA GLY A 788 28.42 31.06 24.54
C GLY A 788 28.86 30.32 23.27
N LEU A 789 28.25 30.59 22.10
CA LEU A 789 28.73 29.99 20.85
C LEU A 789 30.14 30.45 20.46
N VAL A 790 30.47 31.73 20.70
CA VAL A 790 31.84 32.26 20.51
C VAL A 790 32.81 31.53 21.41
N GLU A 791 32.48 31.39 22.71
CA GLU A 791 33.31 30.64 23.69
C GLU A 791 33.53 29.19 23.25
N GLY A 792 32.44 28.48 22.86
CA GLY A 792 32.50 27.08 22.42
C GLY A 792 33.34 26.90 21.15
N MET A 793 33.17 27.79 20.18
CA MET A 793 33.94 27.71 18.91
C MET A 793 35.42 28.04 19.16
N ASN A 794 35.76 29.00 20.01
CA ASN A 794 37.13 29.25 20.42
C ASN A 794 37.73 28.09 21.20
N ALA A 795 37.02 27.51 22.16
CA ALA A 795 37.46 26.32 22.88
C ALA A 795 37.82 25.15 21.96
N PHE A 796 37.07 24.99 20.84
CA PHE A 796 37.45 24.03 19.79
C PHE A 796 38.76 24.42 19.09
N LEU A 797 38.91 25.69 18.71
CA LEU A 797 40.14 26.18 18.05
C LEU A 797 41.36 26.04 18.94
N ASP A 798 41.18 26.22 20.25
CA ASP A 798 42.24 26.06 21.30
C ASP A 798 42.50 24.58 21.61
N GLY A 799 41.80 23.63 21.00
CA GLY A 799 41.99 22.20 21.19
C GLY A 799 41.34 21.62 22.45
N HIS A 800 40.45 22.36 23.11
CA HIS A 800 39.75 21.92 24.32
C HIS A 800 38.49 21.08 24.04
N VAL A 801 38.03 20.98 22.75
CA VAL A 801 36.89 20.16 22.32
C VAL A 801 37.38 19.12 21.34
N ALA A 802 37.34 17.86 21.73
CA ALA A 802 37.77 16.73 20.91
C ALA A 802 36.60 15.85 20.54
N ALA A 803 36.75 15.08 19.46
CA ALA A 803 35.83 14.03 19.12
C ALA A 803 35.88 12.92 20.17
N VAL A 804 34.72 12.42 20.56
CA VAL A 804 34.58 11.31 21.51
C VAL A 804 34.15 10.06 20.74
N PRO A 805 34.73 8.88 20.98
CA PRO A 805 34.27 7.64 20.42
C PRO A 805 32.78 7.40 20.75
N PHE A 806 31.97 7.06 19.73
CA PHE A 806 30.56 6.80 19.89
C PHE A 806 30.20 5.40 19.40
N ASP A 807 29.74 4.53 20.31
CA ASP A 807 29.23 3.21 19.98
C ASP A 807 27.74 3.34 19.56
N ALA A 808 27.53 3.57 18.29
CA ALA A 808 26.19 3.76 17.73
C ALA A 808 25.34 2.47 17.78
N GLU A 809 25.98 1.29 17.76
CA GLU A 809 25.29 0.01 17.88
C GLU A 809 24.79 -0.23 19.30
N ALA A 810 25.61 0.07 20.33
CA ALA A 810 25.17 0.02 21.72
C ALA A 810 24.04 1.00 21.97
N TYR A 811 24.14 2.22 21.46
CA TYR A 811 23.09 3.22 21.52
C TYR A 811 21.77 2.71 20.91
N ASN A 812 21.83 2.10 19.72
CA ASN A 812 20.64 1.57 19.04
C ASN A 812 20.04 0.37 19.80
N ARG A 813 20.87 -0.50 20.41
CA ARG A 813 20.37 -1.59 21.28
C ARG A 813 19.58 -1.06 22.47
N GLU A 814 20.02 0.00 23.10
CA GLU A 814 19.29 0.64 24.19
C GLU A 814 18.01 1.30 23.67
N ALA A 815 18.08 2.09 22.59
CA ALA A 815 16.95 2.81 22.03
C ALA A 815 15.82 1.86 21.59
N ILE A 816 16.14 0.72 20.96
CA ILE A 816 15.12 -0.27 20.59
C ILE A 816 14.52 -0.97 21.82
N SER A 817 15.31 -1.20 22.87
CA SER A 817 14.81 -1.72 24.15
C SER A 817 13.84 -0.74 24.81
N GLU A 818 14.16 0.55 24.81
CA GLU A 818 13.26 1.61 25.29
C GLU A 818 11.95 1.65 24.49
N PHE A 819 12.01 1.48 23.15
CA PHE A 819 10.82 1.39 22.31
C PHE A 819 9.93 0.23 22.76
N TYR A 820 10.49 -0.97 22.95
CA TYR A 820 9.72 -2.13 23.40
C TYR A 820 9.12 -1.92 24.81
N GLN A 821 9.88 -1.31 25.73
CA GLN A 821 9.35 -0.96 27.05
C GLN A 821 8.22 0.08 26.97
N ALA A 822 8.37 1.08 26.10
CA ALA A 822 7.38 2.14 25.93
C ALA A 822 6.02 1.61 25.44
N ILE A 823 6.02 0.56 24.64
CA ILE A 823 4.81 -0.12 24.15
C ILE A 823 4.41 -1.35 24.99
N GLY A 824 4.96 -1.50 26.19
CA GLY A 824 4.64 -2.63 27.07
C GLY A 824 5.05 -4.02 26.53
N ALA A 825 6.01 -4.06 25.60
CA ALA A 825 6.55 -5.29 25.02
C ALA A 825 7.95 -5.56 25.57
N THR A 826 8.05 -6.11 26.79
CA THR A 826 9.37 -6.48 27.39
C THR A 826 10.10 -7.51 26.55
N ALA A 827 11.43 -7.49 26.57
CA ALA A 827 12.30 -8.51 25.98
C ALA A 827 11.88 -9.89 26.53
N GLY A 828 11.64 -10.85 25.62
CA GLY A 828 10.98 -12.11 25.90
C GLY A 828 11.39 -12.86 27.12
N GLY A 829 10.41 -13.37 27.83
CA GLY A 829 10.44 -14.62 28.55
C GLY A 829 11.34 -14.74 29.76
N GLU A 830 11.24 -13.82 30.76
CA GLU A 830 11.40 -14.21 32.14
C GLU A 830 10.10 -13.81 32.88
N SER A 831 9.24 -14.80 33.06
CA SER A 831 8.11 -14.68 34.00
C SER A 831 8.68 -14.53 35.41
N ALA A 832 8.39 -13.39 36.06
CA ALA A 832 8.52 -13.26 37.48
C ALA A 832 7.44 -14.11 38.19
#